data_efaf897fa4c5093400316a6f83aa6b27
#
_entry.id   efaf897fa4c5093400316a6f83aa6b27
#
_cell.length_a   1.000
_cell.length_b   1.000
_cell.length_c   1.000
_cell.angle_alpha   90.00
_cell.angle_beta   90.00
_cell.angle_gamma   90.00
#
_symmetry.space_group_name_H-M   'P 1'
#
loop_
_entity.id
_entity.type
_entity.pdbx_description
1 polymer ?
#
loop_
_entity_poly.entity_id
_entity_poly.type
_entity_poly.pdbx_seq_one_letter_code
_entity_poly.pdbx_strand_id
1 'polypeptide(L)'
;GTTTGTTTGESGKFSLPETGTSDKLVVRFVGYRSDTIHIDRVDTVWEIVLQDGAVMDEVQVSARRMGTMKIRAGILNQDMISTAELSRAACCNLGESFTTNPSVDVSYSDAATGAKQIKLLGLSGTYVQMLAENIPNYRGVASPYALGYIPGPWMQSIQVSKGASSVKNGYESITGQINVEFKKPQTTESVSANLFANSLAKIEANFDGNIHLNQRVSTALLAHYENNLMAHDSNDDGFMDFPRVEQYNFQNRWAYMGDRYVFQAGIKALMEDRTGGQMRSYRATDGMPRYDIDIRTERYEAFTKNAYIFDKEKNTNVALILSGSLHRQDAGYGYKLYDVDQWNGYASLMFETEFDKRNSLSTGLSLNYDDYDQSYKLSHTFDTLGARDKEIVPGAYVQYTYNWNDKLMIMAGLRADYSSVYGTFVTPRAHVKWAPNEIFNLRASSGKGYRATHALAENNYLLASSRRVVIDPDLDMEEAWNYGVSAALYIPLFHKTLNLNLEYYYTDFLRQMVVDMDSNPHEVHFTQLKGKSYSHTFQAEASYPFFKGFTLTAAYRLTDVKTTYGGVLRERPFVGRYKGLLTASYQTPLGIWQFDVTLQLNGGGRLPQSYMLEQGIPAWNSRYKAYEQLNVQVTRYFRHWSIYVGGENLTGFKQKNPIIDASNPWGSNFDSTLTWGPMHGAVYYVGVRFNWERL
;
A
#
# COMPACT_ATOMS: atom_id res chain seq x y z
N GLY A 1 25.77 27.96 14.75
CA GLY A 1 26.43 27.12 13.75
C GLY A 1 26.34 27.76 12.38
N THR A 2 27.35 27.56 11.55
CA THR A 2 27.34 28.03 10.17
C THR A 2 26.38 27.17 9.34
N THR A 3 25.64 27.77 8.41
CA THR A 3 24.74 27.10 7.46
C THR A 3 25.47 26.59 6.20
N THR A 4 26.80 26.49 6.22
CA THR A 4 27.60 26.05 5.09
C THR A 4 27.68 24.52 5.09
N GLY A 5 27.24 23.90 3.99
CA GLY A 5 27.25 22.45 3.83
C GLY A 5 27.47 22.06 2.38
N THR A 6 27.87 20.82 2.17
CA THR A 6 28.03 20.20 0.86
C THR A 6 27.54 18.77 0.89
N THR A 7 27.35 18.17 -0.28
CA THR A 7 27.06 16.74 -0.42
C THR A 7 28.19 16.05 -1.15
N THR A 8 28.43 14.79 -0.82
CA THR A 8 29.42 13.98 -1.55
C THR A 8 28.96 13.75 -2.99
N GLY A 9 29.90 13.73 -3.93
CA GLY A 9 29.69 13.24 -5.27
C GLY A 9 29.51 11.71 -5.32
N GLU A 10 29.31 11.17 -6.52
CA GLU A 10 29.14 9.71 -6.73
C GLU A 10 30.34 8.88 -6.28
N SER A 11 31.53 9.48 -6.21
CA SER A 11 32.77 8.85 -5.71
C SER A 11 33.00 9.01 -4.21
N GLY A 12 32.01 9.54 -3.47
CA GLY A 12 32.14 9.80 -2.03
C GLY A 12 32.98 11.03 -1.69
N LYS A 13 33.50 11.77 -2.69
CA LYS A 13 34.33 12.96 -2.45
C LYS A 13 33.50 14.20 -2.26
N PHE A 14 33.91 15.05 -1.33
CA PHE A 14 33.30 16.37 -1.10
C PHE A 14 34.40 17.43 -0.91
N SER A 15 34.03 18.68 -1.09
CA SER A 15 34.87 19.84 -0.80
C SER A 15 34.01 20.88 -0.08
N LEU A 16 34.54 21.44 1.00
CA LEU A 16 33.94 22.50 1.78
C LEU A 16 34.85 23.71 1.77
N PRO A 17 34.32 24.94 1.47
CA PRO A 17 35.11 26.15 1.65
C PRO A 17 35.38 26.39 3.13
N GLU A 18 36.56 26.91 3.46
CA GLU A 18 36.93 27.32 4.80
C GLU A 18 36.02 28.47 5.27
N THR A 19 35.33 28.29 6.38
CA THR A 19 34.41 29.32 6.93
C THR A 19 34.98 30.06 8.13
N GLY A 20 36.14 29.69 8.61
CA GLY A 20 36.88 30.39 9.72
C GLY A 20 36.15 30.46 11.08
N THR A 21 34.96 29.92 11.21
CA THR A 21 34.09 30.09 12.40
C THR A 21 33.65 28.79 13.09
N SER A 22 33.98 27.62 12.52
CA SER A 22 33.62 26.34 13.12
C SER A 22 34.74 25.33 13.01
N ASP A 23 35.06 24.71 14.13
CA ASP A 23 35.98 23.62 14.27
C ASP A 23 35.33 22.23 14.16
N LYS A 24 34.06 22.17 13.81
CA LYS A 24 33.26 20.93 13.76
C LYS A 24 32.62 20.71 12.40
N LEU A 25 32.86 19.53 11.83
CA LEU A 25 32.21 19.01 10.64
C LEU A 25 31.27 17.87 11.06
N VAL A 26 29.98 18.04 10.79
CA VAL A 26 28.99 16.98 11.00
C VAL A 26 28.76 16.27 9.68
N VAL A 27 29.07 14.98 9.61
CA VAL A 27 28.85 14.14 8.44
C VAL A 27 27.65 13.22 8.71
N ARG A 28 26.70 13.21 7.78
CA ARG A 28 25.47 12.43 7.87
C ARG A 28 25.23 11.69 6.57
N PHE A 29 24.86 10.43 6.67
CA PHE A 29 24.36 9.65 5.56
C PHE A 29 23.22 8.75 6.05
N VAL A 30 22.28 8.47 5.18
CA VAL A 30 21.09 7.68 5.53
C VAL A 30 21.50 6.24 5.79
N GLY A 31 21.03 5.70 6.92
CA GLY A 31 21.43 4.36 7.39
C GLY A 31 22.72 4.32 8.20
N TYR A 32 23.40 5.45 8.36
CA TYR A 32 24.64 5.55 9.11
C TYR A 32 24.51 6.48 10.31
N ARG A 33 25.30 6.23 11.34
CA ARG A 33 25.42 7.13 12.48
C ARG A 33 26.02 8.46 12.02
N SER A 34 25.40 9.58 12.42
CA SER A 34 26.00 10.90 12.22
C SER A 34 27.31 10.97 12.97
N ASP A 35 28.38 11.36 12.32
CA ASP A 35 29.67 11.57 12.94
C ASP A 35 30.02 13.06 12.99
N THR A 36 30.65 13.49 14.09
CA THR A 36 31.08 14.86 14.29
C THR A 36 32.60 14.87 14.45
N ILE A 37 33.28 15.43 13.48
CA ILE A 37 34.74 15.49 13.41
C ILE A 37 35.20 16.89 13.78
N HIS A 38 36.24 16.98 14.61
CA HIS A 38 36.92 18.23 14.87
C HIS A 38 37.95 18.48 13.75
N ILE A 39 37.91 19.67 13.16
CA ILE A 39 38.82 20.07 12.09
C ILE A 39 40.01 20.76 12.73
N ASP A 40 41.11 20.04 12.94
CA ASP A 40 42.31 20.55 13.57
C ASP A 40 43.31 21.18 12.59
N ARG A 41 43.15 20.94 11.28
CA ARG A 41 44.02 21.44 10.20
C ARG A 41 43.25 21.71 8.91
N VAL A 42 43.55 22.83 8.31
CA VAL A 42 43.11 23.21 6.95
C VAL A 42 44.08 22.54 5.96
N ASP A 43 43.67 22.18 4.78
CA ASP A 43 44.42 21.48 3.72
C ASP A 43 44.72 19.98 3.95
N THR A 44 43.85 19.26 4.65
CA THR A 44 44.04 17.80 4.83
C THR A 44 42.89 17.05 4.10
N VAL A 45 43.25 15.96 3.45
CA VAL A 45 42.26 14.99 2.93
C VAL A 45 41.80 14.13 4.10
N TRP A 46 40.54 14.23 4.44
CA TRP A 46 39.91 13.44 5.50
C TRP A 46 39.20 12.24 4.88
N GLU A 47 39.56 11.03 5.30
CA GLU A 47 38.82 9.82 5.02
C GLU A 47 37.85 9.55 6.18
N ILE A 48 36.54 9.68 5.91
CA ILE A 48 35.52 9.57 6.92
C ILE A 48 34.74 8.29 6.65
N VAL A 49 34.83 7.33 7.56
CA VAL A 49 34.11 6.07 7.51
C VAL A 49 32.94 6.18 8.47
N LEU A 50 31.75 6.36 7.91
CA LEU A 50 30.52 6.34 8.71
C LEU A 50 30.21 4.91 9.17
N GLN A 51 29.89 4.75 10.44
CA GLN A 51 29.45 3.48 11.00
C GLN A 51 27.98 3.26 10.74
N ASP A 52 27.59 2.02 10.39
CA ASP A 52 26.19 1.65 10.23
C ASP A 52 25.42 1.95 11.52
N GLY A 53 24.30 2.65 11.38
CA GLY A 53 23.37 2.83 12.47
C GLY A 53 22.70 1.48 12.76
N ALA A 54 23.00 0.88 13.92
CA ALA A 54 22.31 -0.33 14.37
C ALA A 54 20.83 0.01 14.68
N VAL A 55 20.00 0.04 13.65
CA VAL A 55 18.54 0.17 13.77
C VAL A 55 17.94 -0.96 12.95
N MET A 56 17.07 -1.73 13.57
CA MET A 56 16.22 -2.71 12.88
C MET A 56 15.73 -2.13 11.56
N ASP A 57 16.03 -2.77 10.44
CA ASP A 57 15.68 -2.49 9.03
C ASP A 57 14.78 -1.26 8.74
N GLU A 58 15.13 -0.11 9.26
CA GLU A 58 14.45 1.14 8.99
C GLU A 58 15.37 2.00 8.12
N VAL A 59 15.17 1.90 6.82
CA VAL A 59 15.86 2.77 5.86
C VAL A 59 15.25 4.16 5.97
N GLN A 60 15.80 5.02 6.82
CA GLN A 60 15.52 6.46 6.76
C GLN A 60 16.20 7.06 5.54
N VAL A 61 15.45 7.32 4.49
CA VAL A 61 15.95 8.05 3.33
C VAL A 61 15.62 9.52 3.48
N SER A 62 16.56 10.29 3.98
CA SER A 62 16.50 11.76 3.98
C SER A 62 17.27 12.33 2.77
N ALA A 63 16.92 11.95 1.55
CA ALA A 63 17.38 12.61 0.35
C ALA A 63 16.17 13.13 -0.43
N ARG A 64 16.15 14.41 -0.75
CA ARG A 64 15.21 15.01 -1.71
C ARG A 64 15.52 14.51 -3.14
N ARG A 65 15.48 13.19 -3.35
CA ARG A 65 15.48 12.61 -4.69
C ARG A 65 14.04 12.48 -5.15
N MET A 66 13.75 13.04 -6.31
CA MET A 66 12.43 12.94 -6.93
C MET A 66 12.24 11.55 -7.55
N GLY A 67 11.06 10.96 -7.37
CA GLY A 67 10.63 9.69 -7.98
C GLY A 67 10.58 8.51 -7.00
N THR A 68 9.85 7.48 -7.39
CA THR A 68 9.90 6.18 -6.74
C THR A 68 11.32 5.63 -6.84
N MET A 69 11.90 5.26 -5.71
CA MET A 69 13.30 4.80 -5.68
C MET A 69 13.35 3.28 -5.51
N LYS A 70 14.12 2.62 -6.37
CA LYS A 70 14.49 1.22 -6.15
C LYS A 70 15.60 1.14 -5.11
N ILE A 71 15.40 0.33 -4.08
CA ILE A 71 16.41 0.09 -3.06
C ILE A 71 17.51 -0.79 -3.65
N ARG A 72 18.69 -0.18 -3.86
CA ARG A 72 19.84 -0.88 -4.48
C ARG A 72 20.51 -1.86 -3.51
N ALA A 73 20.66 -1.48 -2.26
CA ALA A 73 21.42 -2.25 -1.26
C ALA A 73 20.71 -3.57 -0.91
N GLY A 74 19.41 -3.57 -0.70
CA GLY A 74 18.64 -4.73 -0.28
C GLY A 74 18.64 -5.88 -1.30
N ILE A 75 18.47 -7.11 -0.80
CA ILE A 75 18.33 -8.31 -1.62
C ILE A 75 16.94 -8.41 -2.26
N LEU A 76 15.90 -7.91 -1.58
CA LEU A 76 14.52 -7.90 -2.08
C LEU A 76 14.36 -6.88 -3.23
N ASN A 77 13.50 -7.18 -4.19
CA ASN A 77 13.09 -6.20 -5.20
C ASN A 77 12.04 -5.27 -4.61
N GLN A 78 12.49 -4.14 -4.10
CA GLN A 78 11.69 -3.22 -3.32
C GLN A 78 11.74 -1.82 -3.91
N ASP A 79 10.55 -1.25 -4.13
CA ASP A 79 10.36 0.16 -4.48
C ASP A 79 10.02 0.94 -3.21
N MET A 80 10.56 2.14 -3.06
CA MET A 80 10.21 3.04 -1.99
C MET A 80 9.61 4.32 -2.55
N ILE A 81 8.42 4.66 -2.07
CA ILE A 81 7.74 5.92 -2.29
C ILE A 81 8.04 6.79 -1.07
N SER A 82 8.87 7.81 -1.23
CA SER A 82 9.29 8.70 -0.15
C SER A 82 8.27 9.83 0.08
N THR A 83 8.40 10.57 1.19
CA THR A 83 7.61 11.77 1.46
C THR A 83 7.66 12.78 0.32
N ALA A 84 8.82 12.92 -0.36
CA ALA A 84 8.95 13.81 -1.52
C ALA A 84 8.08 13.35 -2.70
N GLU A 85 7.97 12.05 -2.93
CA GLU A 85 7.08 11.49 -3.96
C GLU A 85 5.61 11.62 -3.55
N LEU A 86 5.27 11.31 -2.30
CA LEU A 86 3.92 11.47 -1.75
C LEU A 86 3.40 12.91 -1.84
N SER A 87 4.29 13.89 -1.85
CA SER A 87 3.91 15.30 -1.99
C SER A 87 3.63 15.77 -3.43
N ARG A 88 3.98 14.96 -4.45
CA ARG A 88 3.81 15.28 -5.89
C ARG A 88 2.38 15.10 -6.40
N ALA A 89 1.59 14.33 -5.71
CA ALA A 89 0.15 14.23 -5.92
C ALA A 89 -0.55 14.67 -4.62
N ALA A 90 -1.81 15.07 -4.69
CA ALA A 90 -2.61 15.31 -3.50
C ALA A 90 -2.99 13.96 -2.88
N CYS A 91 -2.02 13.28 -2.25
CA CYS A 91 -2.24 11.98 -1.63
C CYS A 91 -3.03 12.19 -0.34
N CYS A 92 -4.35 12.11 -0.42
CA CYS A 92 -5.24 12.21 0.73
C CYS A 92 -5.15 10.95 1.59
N ASN A 93 -4.96 9.79 0.96
CA ASN A 93 -4.88 8.49 1.63
C ASN A 93 -3.90 7.53 0.91
N LEU A 94 -3.70 6.34 1.48
CA LEU A 94 -2.80 5.33 0.93
C LEU A 94 -3.17 4.94 -0.51
N GLY A 95 -4.45 4.83 -0.86
CA GLY A 95 -4.88 4.45 -2.20
C GLY A 95 -4.41 5.43 -3.28
N GLU A 96 -4.48 6.72 -3.01
CA GLU A 96 -4.08 7.77 -3.94
C GLU A 96 -2.55 7.89 -4.07
N SER A 97 -1.80 7.36 -3.10
CA SER A 97 -0.33 7.39 -3.09
C SER A 97 0.32 6.55 -4.20
N PHE A 98 -0.43 5.67 -4.85
CA PHE A 98 0.08 4.81 -5.91
C PHE A 98 -0.13 5.36 -7.33
N THR A 99 -0.69 6.55 -7.48
CA THR A 99 -0.98 7.16 -8.80
C THR A 99 0.25 7.31 -9.69
N THR A 100 1.42 7.52 -9.10
CA THR A 100 2.71 7.63 -9.81
C THR A 100 3.52 6.33 -9.83
N ASN A 101 3.01 5.24 -9.23
CA ASN A 101 3.69 3.95 -9.18
C ASN A 101 3.16 3.00 -10.28
N PRO A 102 4.02 2.47 -11.16
CA PRO A 102 3.59 1.59 -12.24
C PRO A 102 3.24 0.17 -11.80
N SER A 103 3.69 -0.24 -10.61
CA SER A 103 3.59 -1.63 -10.13
C SER A 103 2.29 -1.92 -9.40
N VAL A 104 1.67 -0.90 -8.80
CA VAL A 104 0.45 -1.00 -8.01
C VAL A 104 -0.70 -0.32 -8.74
N ASP A 105 -1.81 -1.03 -8.92
CA ASP A 105 -3.06 -0.45 -9.38
C ASP A 105 -3.98 -0.27 -8.18
N VAL A 106 -4.75 0.81 -8.20
CA VAL A 106 -5.86 1.03 -7.27
C VAL A 106 -7.10 1.29 -8.08
N SER A 107 -8.16 0.55 -7.80
CA SER A 107 -9.46 0.69 -8.46
C SER A 107 -10.59 0.56 -7.46
N TYR A 108 -11.73 1.15 -7.77
CA TYR A 108 -12.97 0.89 -7.03
C TYR A 108 -13.38 -0.57 -7.24
N SER A 109 -13.94 -1.18 -6.21
CA SER A 109 -14.46 -2.56 -6.22
C SER A 109 -15.91 -2.63 -6.64
N ASP A 110 -16.65 -1.54 -6.34
CA ASP A 110 -18.05 -1.35 -6.69
C ASP A 110 -18.36 0.15 -6.84
N ALA A 111 -19.56 0.45 -7.36
CA ALA A 111 -20.00 1.80 -7.67
C ALA A 111 -20.73 2.50 -6.51
N ALA A 112 -21.03 1.82 -5.41
CA ALA A 112 -21.95 2.35 -4.41
C ALA A 112 -21.32 2.50 -3.02
N THR A 113 -20.41 1.60 -2.61
CA THR A 113 -19.81 1.63 -1.27
C THR A 113 -18.51 2.43 -1.21
N GLY A 114 -17.87 2.69 -2.36
CA GLY A 114 -16.58 3.34 -2.45
C GLY A 114 -15.40 2.46 -1.98
N ALA A 115 -15.60 1.14 -1.84
CA ALA A 115 -14.53 0.20 -1.56
C ALA A 115 -13.46 0.27 -2.65
N LYS A 116 -12.19 0.28 -2.24
CA LYS A 116 -11.04 0.32 -3.16
C LYS A 116 -10.18 -0.90 -2.98
N GLN A 117 -9.69 -1.45 -4.07
CA GLN A 117 -8.75 -2.57 -4.06
C GLN A 117 -7.41 -2.18 -4.68
N ILE A 118 -6.33 -2.65 -4.04
CA ILE A 118 -5.01 -2.72 -4.66
C ILE A 118 -4.96 -3.94 -5.58
N LYS A 119 -4.20 -3.82 -6.66
CA LYS A 119 -3.75 -4.97 -7.47
C LYS A 119 -2.23 -4.88 -7.60
N LEU A 120 -1.55 -5.96 -7.25
CA LEU A 120 -0.11 -6.11 -7.42
C LEU A 120 0.15 -7.36 -8.26
N LEU A 121 0.99 -7.23 -9.29
CA LEU A 121 1.25 -8.30 -10.26
C LEU A 121 -0.03 -8.84 -10.93
N GLY A 122 -1.02 -7.95 -11.14
CA GLY A 122 -2.31 -8.29 -11.76
C GLY A 122 -3.30 -9.03 -10.85
N LEU A 123 -2.93 -9.30 -9.61
CA LEU A 123 -3.75 -10.03 -8.64
C LEU A 123 -4.34 -9.10 -7.57
N SER A 124 -5.45 -9.52 -6.95
CA SER A 124 -6.17 -8.77 -5.92
C SER A 124 -5.28 -8.41 -4.74
N GLY A 125 -5.56 -7.29 -4.10
CA GLY A 125 -4.88 -6.82 -2.89
C GLY A 125 -4.93 -7.77 -1.71
N THR A 126 -5.89 -8.69 -1.68
CA THR A 126 -5.95 -9.76 -0.66
C THR A 126 -4.73 -10.69 -0.70
N TYR A 127 -4.01 -10.76 -1.84
CA TYR A 127 -2.75 -11.52 -1.99
C TYR A 127 -1.49 -10.70 -1.67
N VAL A 128 -1.66 -9.42 -1.36
CA VAL A 128 -0.60 -8.52 -0.90
C VAL A 128 -0.64 -8.46 0.62
N GLN A 129 0.46 -8.78 1.27
CA GLN A 129 0.55 -8.58 2.71
C GLN A 129 0.68 -7.10 3.03
N MET A 130 -0.33 -6.55 3.71
CA MET A 130 -0.31 -5.17 4.19
C MET A 130 0.36 -5.10 5.56
N LEU A 131 1.32 -4.20 5.69
CA LEU A 131 2.08 -3.98 6.92
C LEU A 131 2.00 -2.51 7.33
N ALA A 132 1.90 -2.28 8.62
CA ALA A 132 2.15 -0.99 9.26
C ALA A 132 3.44 -1.11 10.08
N GLU A 133 4.53 -0.52 9.57
CA GLU A 133 5.85 -0.60 10.21
C GLU A 133 6.30 -2.04 10.52
N ASN A 134 6.23 -2.90 9.50
CA ASN A 134 6.55 -4.33 9.57
C ASN A 134 5.64 -5.17 10.51
N ILE A 135 4.50 -4.65 10.94
CA ILE A 135 3.47 -5.38 11.66
C ILE A 135 2.34 -5.71 10.69
N PRO A 136 1.92 -6.98 10.52
CA PRO A 136 0.74 -7.33 9.73
C PRO A 136 -0.49 -6.56 10.19
N ASN A 137 -1.17 -5.88 9.25
CA ASN A 137 -2.31 -5.01 9.55
C ASN A 137 -3.28 -4.94 8.37
N TYR A 138 -4.47 -4.34 8.57
CA TYR A 138 -5.48 -4.04 7.54
C TYR A 138 -5.93 -5.25 6.72
N ARG A 139 -6.11 -6.40 7.37
CA ARG A 139 -6.61 -7.64 6.80
C ARG A 139 -8.03 -7.95 7.27
N GLY A 140 -8.68 -8.94 6.65
CA GLY A 140 -10.06 -9.33 6.97
C GLY A 140 -11.06 -8.21 6.69
N VAL A 141 -11.87 -7.85 7.67
CA VAL A 141 -12.95 -6.84 7.56
C VAL A 141 -12.44 -5.46 7.13
N ALA A 142 -11.22 -5.11 7.52
CA ALA A 142 -10.63 -3.83 7.12
C ALA A 142 -10.29 -3.76 5.62
N SER A 143 -10.03 -4.90 4.95
CA SER A 143 -9.48 -4.95 3.59
C SER A 143 -10.21 -4.10 2.55
N PRO A 144 -11.56 -4.08 2.45
CA PRO A 144 -12.27 -3.31 1.43
C PRO A 144 -12.07 -1.79 1.54
N TYR A 145 -11.83 -1.27 2.75
CA TYR A 145 -11.78 0.16 3.03
C TYR A 145 -10.42 0.64 3.57
N ALA A 146 -9.49 -0.28 3.84
CA ALA A 146 -8.20 -0.02 4.49
C ALA A 146 -7.37 1.08 3.85
N LEU A 147 -7.47 1.26 2.54
CA LEU A 147 -6.75 2.29 1.80
C LEU A 147 -7.17 3.72 2.20
N GLY A 148 -8.42 3.89 2.65
CA GLY A 148 -8.94 5.14 3.20
C GLY A 148 -8.55 5.37 4.66
N TYR A 149 -8.17 4.33 5.42
CA TYR A 149 -7.86 4.44 6.85
C TYR A 149 -6.46 4.97 7.16
N ILE A 150 -5.65 5.18 6.13
CA ILE A 150 -4.27 5.65 6.27
C ILE A 150 -4.14 7.01 5.61
N PRO A 151 -4.16 8.11 6.39
CA PRO A 151 -4.01 9.46 5.85
C PRO A 151 -2.65 9.66 5.17
N GLY A 152 -2.65 10.26 3.99
CA GLY A 152 -1.44 10.53 3.21
C GLY A 152 -0.37 11.32 3.97
N PRO A 153 -0.73 12.44 4.63
CA PRO A 153 0.21 13.25 5.39
C PRO A 153 0.86 12.57 6.60
N TRP A 154 0.32 11.44 7.08
CA TRP A 154 0.91 10.66 8.18
C TRP A 154 2.06 9.76 7.73
N MET A 155 2.13 9.45 6.44
CA MET A 155 3.11 8.54 5.89
C MET A 155 4.47 9.21 5.71
N GLN A 156 5.51 8.58 6.20
CA GLN A 156 6.90 8.93 5.95
C GLN A 156 7.40 8.28 4.67
N SER A 157 7.06 7.02 4.46
CA SER A 157 7.35 6.28 3.22
C SER A 157 6.42 5.07 3.06
N ILE A 158 6.32 4.59 1.82
CA ILE A 158 5.67 3.33 1.50
C ILE A 158 6.72 2.45 0.81
N GLN A 159 6.85 1.22 1.27
CA GLN A 159 7.75 0.23 0.69
C GLN A 159 6.91 -0.84 -0.01
N VAL A 160 7.15 -1.03 -1.30
CA VAL A 160 6.46 -2.04 -2.12
C VAL A 160 7.47 -3.12 -2.51
N SER A 161 7.41 -4.26 -1.85
CA SER A 161 8.21 -5.45 -2.19
C SER A 161 7.41 -6.34 -3.12
N LYS A 162 7.96 -6.65 -4.29
CA LYS A 162 7.30 -7.46 -5.32
C LYS A 162 7.78 -8.91 -5.27
N GLY A 163 6.84 -9.84 -5.48
CA GLY A 163 7.11 -11.26 -5.42
C GLY A 163 7.20 -11.82 -4.01
N ALA A 164 7.80 -12.98 -3.86
CA ALA A 164 8.04 -13.55 -2.54
C ALA A 164 8.85 -12.57 -1.67
N SER A 165 8.46 -12.40 -0.42
CA SER A 165 9.13 -11.53 0.54
C SER A 165 9.95 -12.34 1.57
N SER A 166 10.51 -11.70 2.60
CA SER A 166 11.17 -12.37 3.71
C SER A 166 10.18 -13.24 4.53
N VAL A 167 10.65 -14.37 5.07
CA VAL A 167 9.85 -15.22 5.98
C VAL A 167 9.66 -14.59 7.37
N LYS A 168 10.43 -13.54 7.70
CA LYS A 168 10.37 -12.81 8.98
C LYS A 168 8.97 -12.22 9.24
N ASN A 169 8.35 -11.67 8.20
CA ASN A 169 7.08 -10.95 8.30
C ASN A 169 5.85 -11.86 8.17
N GLY A 170 6.03 -13.18 8.17
CA GLY A 170 4.95 -14.15 8.10
C GLY A 170 4.83 -14.88 6.76
N TYR A 171 3.73 -15.58 6.60
CA TYR A 171 3.45 -16.48 5.49
C TYR A 171 2.56 -15.87 4.39
N GLU A 172 1.88 -14.74 4.65
CA GLU A 172 0.76 -14.23 3.84
C GLU A 172 1.17 -13.55 2.51
N SER A 173 2.45 -13.26 2.28
CA SER A 173 2.90 -12.60 1.07
C SER A 173 2.90 -13.55 -0.13
N ILE A 174 1.86 -13.52 -0.96
CA ILE A 174 1.77 -14.27 -2.23
C ILE A 174 2.34 -13.44 -3.38
N THR A 175 1.85 -12.20 -3.58
CA THR A 175 2.30 -11.31 -4.66
C THR A 175 3.32 -10.28 -4.21
N GLY A 176 3.43 -10.07 -2.92
CA GLY A 176 4.36 -9.11 -2.33
C GLY A 176 3.89 -8.55 -1.01
N GLN A 177 4.57 -7.50 -0.58
CA GLN A 177 4.25 -6.76 0.65
C GLN A 177 4.18 -5.27 0.35
N ILE A 178 3.25 -4.59 1.01
CA ILE A 178 3.22 -3.13 1.09
C ILE A 178 3.36 -2.75 2.57
N ASN A 179 4.48 -2.12 2.91
CA ASN A 179 4.76 -1.64 4.25
C ASN A 179 4.65 -0.13 4.30
N VAL A 180 3.81 0.39 5.19
CA VAL A 180 3.64 1.82 5.42
C VAL A 180 4.42 2.22 6.66
N GLU A 181 5.35 3.15 6.50
CA GLU A 181 6.07 3.77 7.59
C GLU A 181 5.42 5.11 7.93
N PHE A 182 5.03 5.26 9.19
CA PHE A 182 4.46 6.53 9.69
C PHE A 182 5.55 7.46 10.20
N LYS A 183 5.25 8.76 10.32
CA LYS A 183 6.11 9.74 10.96
C LYS A 183 6.48 9.30 12.37
N LYS A 184 7.76 9.39 12.72
CA LYS A 184 8.33 8.84 13.95
C LYS A 184 8.52 9.91 15.02
N PRO A 185 8.28 9.59 16.31
CA PRO A 185 8.50 10.54 17.41
C PRO A 185 9.98 10.88 17.64
N GLN A 186 10.92 10.02 17.26
CA GLN A 186 12.35 10.21 17.46
C GLN A 186 13.06 11.03 16.38
N THR A 187 12.34 11.48 15.35
CA THR A 187 12.90 12.39 14.32
C THR A 187 13.08 13.80 14.89
N THR A 188 13.65 14.72 14.11
CA THR A 188 13.76 16.13 14.49
C THR A 188 12.39 16.69 14.90
N GLU A 189 12.34 17.43 16.02
CA GLU A 189 11.10 18.06 16.48
C GLU A 189 10.45 18.86 15.36
N SER A 190 9.19 18.58 15.10
CA SER A 190 8.44 19.18 14.01
C SER A 190 6.96 19.33 14.34
N VAL A 191 6.34 20.28 13.68
CA VAL A 191 4.88 20.46 13.67
C VAL A 191 4.47 20.62 12.22
N SER A 192 3.49 19.81 11.77
CA SER A 192 2.96 19.88 10.43
C SER A 192 1.44 19.96 10.44
N ALA A 193 0.89 20.68 9.48
CA ALA A 193 -0.55 20.72 9.22
C ALA A 193 -0.79 20.68 7.71
N ASN A 194 -1.86 20.02 7.27
CA ASN A 194 -2.29 20.02 5.89
C ASN A 194 -3.80 20.19 5.82
N LEU A 195 -4.24 21.16 5.03
CA LEU A 195 -5.64 21.39 4.70
C LEU A 195 -5.83 21.14 3.21
N PHE A 196 -6.88 20.42 2.85
CA PHE A 196 -7.22 20.05 1.48
C PHE A 196 -8.71 20.25 1.22
N ALA A 197 -9.05 20.68 0.01
CA ALA A 197 -10.42 20.71 -0.49
C ALA A 197 -10.44 20.42 -2.00
N ASN A 198 -11.53 19.80 -2.49
CA ASN A 198 -11.71 19.53 -3.90
C ASN A 198 -13.07 19.97 -4.44
N SER A 199 -13.22 19.91 -5.77
CA SER A 199 -14.45 20.30 -6.48
C SER A 199 -15.65 19.38 -6.21
N LEU A 200 -15.45 18.22 -5.57
CA LEU A 200 -16.50 17.33 -5.11
C LEU A 200 -16.92 17.60 -3.65
N ALA A 201 -16.57 18.79 -3.15
CA ALA A 201 -16.84 19.22 -1.77
C ALA A 201 -16.28 18.28 -0.69
N LYS A 202 -15.19 17.56 -0.98
CA LYS A 202 -14.39 16.86 0.02
C LYS A 202 -13.48 17.85 0.70
N ILE A 203 -13.42 17.80 2.03
CA ILE A 203 -12.48 18.55 2.86
C ILE A 203 -11.66 17.58 3.73
N GLU A 204 -10.40 17.90 3.94
CA GLU A 204 -9.54 17.17 4.87
C GLU A 204 -8.68 18.13 5.69
N ALA A 205 -8.48 17.75 6.94
CA ALA A 205 -7.56 18.42 7.85
C ALA A 205 -6.64 17.39 8.52
N ASN A 206 -5.35 17.59 8.41
CA ASN A 206 -4.34 16.75 9.03
C ASN A 206 -3.47 17.61 9.93
N PHE A 207 -3.11 17.06 11.07
CA PHE A 207 -2.16 17.65 12.01
C PHE A 207 -1.21 16.55 12.50
N ASP A 208 0.07 16.85 12.57
CA ASP A 208 1.04 16.01 13.26
C ASP A 208 2.11 16.87 13.94
N GLY A 209 2.60 16.37 15.07
CA GLY A 209 3.68 17.00 15.78
C GLY A 209 4.41 16.01 16.67
N ASN A 210 5.72 16.18 16.80
CA ASN A 210 6.56 15.41 17.69
C ASN A 210 7.42 16.32 18.57
N ILE A 211 7.61 15.88 19.81
CA ILE A 211 8.43 16.57 20.79
C ILE A 211 9.34 15.59 21.53
N HIS A 212 10.52 16.05 21.88
CA HIS A 212 11.45 15.33 22.74
C HIS A 212 11.26 15.78 24.20
N LEU A 213 10.81 14.86 25.05
CA LEU A 213 10.71 15.12 26.49
C LEU A 213 12.09 15.15 27.16
N ASN A 214 13.02 14.36 26.61
CA ASN A 214 14.44 14.37 26.95
C ASN A 214 15.25 13.72 25.83
N GLN A 215 16.56 13.53 26.00
CA GLN A 215 17.45 12.98 24.97
C GLN A 215 17.10 11.54 24.54
N ARG A 216 16.29 10.81 25.30
CA ARG A 216 15.94 9.40 25.05
C ARG A 216 14.46 9.15 24.82
N VAL A 217 13.60 10.04 25.29
CA VAL A 217 12.14 9.88 25.23
C VAL A 217 11.53 10.94 24.32
N SER A 218 10.78 10.49 23.36
CA SER A 218 9.99 11.34 22.46
C SER A 218 8.57 10.83 22.29
N THR A 219 7.67 11.73 21.96
CA THR A 219 6.27 11.41 21.64
C THR A 219 5.82 12.15 20.40
N ALA A 220 4.89 11.55 19.66
CA ALA A 220 4.25 12.16 18.51
C ALA A 220 2.73 11.98 18.56
N LEU A 221 2.05 13.00 18.08
CA LEU A 221 0.60 13.02 17.90
C LEU A 221 0.29 13.21 16.43
N LEU A 222 -0.64 12.40 15.90
CA LEU A 222 -1.17 12.51 14.55
C LEU A 222 -2.69 12.55 14.66
N ALA A 223 -3.33 13.50 13.96
CA ALA A 223 -4.78 13.65 13.91
C ALA A 223 -5.22 13.90 12.47
N HIS A 224 -6.35 13.33 12.09
CA HIS A 224 -6.95 13.48 10.77
C HIS A 224 -8.46 13.57 10.85
N TYR A 225 -9.02 14.44 10.03
CA TYR A 225 -10.44 14.58 9.77
C TYR A 225 -10.69 14.64 8.27
N GLU A 226 -11.69 13.91 7.81
CA GLU A 226 -12.19 13.93 6.43
C GLU A 226 -13.71 14.05 6.43
N ASN A 227 -14.26 14.85 5.51
CA ASN A 227 -15.71 14.88 5.27
C ASN A 227 -16.02 15.19 3.80
N ASN A 228 -16.91 14.38 3.22
CA ASN A 228 -17.53 14.64 1.92
C ASN A 228 -18.86 15.37 2.15
N LEU A 229 -18.86 16.70 2.04
CA LEU A 229 -19.98 17.56 2.42
C LEU A 229 -21.22 17.39 1.54
N MET A 230 -21.03 16.98 0.27
CA MET A 230 -22.11 16.91 -0.74
C MET A 230 -22.15 15.53 -1.40
N ALA A 231 -23.32 15.10 -1.79
CA ALA A 231 -23.54 13.96 -2.67
C ALA A 231 -23.58 14.45 -4.13
N HIS A 232 -22.99 13.66 -5.02
CA HIS A 232 -22.92 13.92 -6.46
C HIS A 232 -23.50 12.74 -7.24
N ASP A 233 -24.25 13.04 -8.29
CA ASP A 233 -24.76 12.10 -9.29
C ASP A 233 -24.48 12.74 -10.65
N SER A 234 -23.32 12.46 -11.21
CA SER A 234 -22.86 13.11 -12.45
C SER A 234 -23.25 12.33 -13.70
N ASN A 235 -23.79 11.14 -13.53
CA ASN A 235 -24.26 10.27 -14.62
C ASN A 235 -25.79 10.19 -14.71
N ASP A 236 -26.51 10.87 -13.81
CA ASP A 236 -27.98 10.97 -13.73
C ASP A 236 -28.67 9.59 -13.58
N ASP A 237 -28.04 8.64 -12.88
CA ASP A 237 -28.61 7.30 -12.62
C ASP A 237 -29.42 7.24 -11.31
N GLY A 238 -29.44 8.32 -10.54
CA GLY A 238 -30.14 8.44 -9.27
C GLY A 238 -29.39 7.93 -8.06
N PHE A 239 -28.16 7.42 -8.25
CA PHE A 239 -27.26 7.01 -7.18
C PHE A 239 -26.16 8.04 -6.94
N MET A 240 -25.56 8.02 -5.76
CA MET A 240 -24.37 8.80 -5.46
C MET A 240 -23.18 8.17 -6.21
N ASP A 241 -22.42 8.98 -6.96
CA ASP A 241 -21.15 8.54 -7.60
C ASP A 241 -20.13 8.06 -6.56
N PHE A 242 -20.18 8.62 -5.35
CA PHE A 242 -19.40 8.22 -4.18
C PHE A 242 -20.27 8.26 -2.93
N PRO A 243 -19.99 7.38 -1.97
CA PRO A 243 -20.54 7.53 -0.65
C PRO A 243 -20.01 8.82 0.00
N ARG A 244 -20.82 9.44 0.81
CA ARG A 244 -20.38 10.45 1.74
C ARG A 244 -19.62 9.77 2.85
N VAL A 245 -18.42 10.22 3.11
CA VAL A 245 -17.55 9.71 4.17
C VAL A 245 -17.31 10.80 5.18
N GLU A 246 -17.51 10.52 6.46
CA GLU A 246 -17.01 11.32 7.57
C GLU A 246 -16.09 10.45 8.41
N GLN A 247 -14.82 10.87 8.54
CA GLN A 247 -13.79 10.07 9.23
C GLN A 247 -13.02 10.93 10.23
N TYR A 248 -12.84 10.34 11.41
CA TYR A 248 -11.93 10.82 12.46
C TYR A 248 -10.85 9.78 12.69
N ASN A 249 -9.60 10.19 12.68
CA ASN A 249 -8.48 9.27 12.89
C ASN A 249 -7.44 9.94 13.80
N PHE A 250 -6.98 9.22 14.80
CA PHE A 250 -6.09 9.72 15.84
C PHE A 250 -5.03 8.67 16.16
N GLN A 251 -3.76 9.08 16.27
CA GLN A 251 -2.68 8.21 16.70
C GLN A 251 -1.73 8.95 17.65
N ASN A 252 -1.42 8.34 18.79
CA ASN A 252 -0.35 8.79 19.68
C ASN A 252 0.75 7.74 19.75
N ARG A 253 2.00 8.18 19.69
CA ARG A 253 3.18 7.34 19.61
C ARG A 253 4.22 7.76 20.60
N TRP A 254 4.95 6.79 21.13
CA TRP A 254 6.05 6.97 22.08
C TRP A 254 7.28 6.22 21.62
N ALA A 255 8.45 6.79 21.86
CA ALA A 255 9.73 6.14 21.62
C ALA A 255 10.69 6.41 22.78
N TYR A 256 11.40 5.37 23.17
CA TYR A 256 12.56 5.43 24.05
C TYR A 256 13.78 4.87 23.29
N MET A 257 14.81 5.69 23.18
CA MET A 257 16.04 5.37 22.46
C MET A 257 17.22 5.33 23.42
N GLY A 258 17.46 4.16 24.03
CA GLY A 258 18.61 3.92 24.89
C GLY A 258 19.81 3.35 24.13
N ASP A 259 20.93 3.17 24.81
CA ASP A 259 22.18 2.68 24.18
C ASP A 259 22.10 1.21 23.74
N ARG A 260 21.36 0.39 24.48
CA ARG A 260 21.14 -1.04 24.20
C ARG A 260 19.69 -1.44 24.14
N TYR A 261 18.79 -0.64 24.68
CA TYR A 261 17.36 -0.91 24.70
C TYR A 261 16.61 0.16 23.92
N VAL A 262 15.79 -0.29 22.99
CA VAL A 262 14.91 0.55 22.18
C VAL A 262 13.48 0.10 22.43
N PHE A 263 12.61 1.07 22.70
CA PHE A 263 11.18 0.83 22.91
C PHE A 263 10.37 1.77 22.05
N GLN A 264 9.34 1.26 21.42
CA GLN A 264 8.33 2.04 20.71
C GLN A 264 6.95 1.50 21.10
N ALA A 265 6.00 2.39 21.26
CA ALA A 265 4.60 2.04 21.49
C ALA A 265 3.68 3.03 20.78
N GLY A 266 2.48 2.61 20.48
CA GLY A 266 1.47 3.48 19.93
C GLY A 266 0.06 2.96 20.13
N ILE A 267 -0.88 3.90 20.16
CA ILE A 267 -2.32 3.65 20.13
C ILE A 267 -2.92 4.43 18.97
N LYS A 268 -3.92 3.84 18.32
CA LYS A 268 -4.66 4.47 17.21
C LYS A 268 -6.15 4.24 17.40
N ALA A 269 -6.96 5.23 17.08
CA ALA A 269 -8.41 5.14 17.02
C ALA A 269 -8.90 5.74 15.70
N LEU A 270 -9.82 5.05 15.04
CA LEU A 270 -10.49 5.49 13.82
C LEU A 270 -12.00 5.29 13.99
N MET A 271 -12.76 6.29 13.59
CA MET A 271 -14.21 6.24 13.46
C MET A 271 -14.58 6.74 12.07
N GLU A 272 -15.40 5.99 11.34
CA GLU A 272 -15.84 6.35 10.00
C GLU A 272 -17.32 6.02 9.84
N ASP A 273 -18.09 7.01 9.37
CA ASP A 273 -19.45 6.85 8.89
C ASP A 273 -19.44 7.04 7.36
N ARG A 274 -19.98 6.06 6.64
CA ARG A 274 -20.06 6.02 5.19
C ARG A 274 -21.49 5.81 4.74
N THR A 275 -22.05 6.80 4.04
CA THR A 275 -23.44 6.79 3.54
C THR A 275 -23.44 6.85 2.02
N GLY A 276 -24.04 5.86 1.37
CA GLY A 276 -24.16 5.74 -0.08
C GLY A 276 -25.59 5.37 -0.51
N GLY A 277 -25.73 4.94 -1.76
CA GLY A 277 -26.99 4.52 -2.33
C GLY A 277 -27.67 5.63 -3.14
N GLN A 278 -29.02 5.62 -3.20
CA GLN A 278 -29.78 6.57 -4.01
C GLN A 278 -29.71 8.01 -3.46
N MET A 279 -29.69 8.99 -4.37
CA MET A 279 -29.77 10.41 -4.04
C MET A 279 -31.02 10.74 -3.22
N ARG A 280 -30.95 11.67 -2.27
CA ARG A 280 -32.09 12.12 -1.47
C ARG A 280 -33.20 12.79 -2.32
N SER A 281 -32.81 13.34 -3.48
CA SER A 281 -33.76 13.92 -4.45
C SER A 281 -34.52 12.86 -5.25
N TYR A 282 -34.09 11.62 -5.26
CA TYR A 282 -34.76 10.52 -5.95
C TYR A 282 -36.10 10.19 -5.25
N ARG A 283 -37.17 10.16 -6.04
CA ARG A 283 -38.49 9.74 -5.56
C ARG A 283 -38.79 8.37 -6.14
N ALA A 284 -38.91 7.37 -5.30
CA ALA A 284 -39.38 6.05 -5.73
C ALA A 284 -40.73 6.13 -6.37
N THR A 285 -40.89 5.56 -7.56
CA THR A 285 -42.15 5.56 -8.31
C THR A 285 -43.17 4.55 -7.78
N ASP A 286 -42.72 3.52 -7.05
CA ASP A 286 -43.55 2.35 -6.72
C ASP A 286 -43.77 2.14 -5.21
N GLY A 287 -43.61 3.18 -4.40
CA GLY A 287 -43.80 3.09 -2.95
C GLY A 287 -42.73 2.30 -2.19
N MET A 288 -41.68 1.84 -2.89
CA MET A 288 -40.51 1.20 -2.26
C MET A 288 -39.69 2.26 -1.53
N PRO A 289 -39.03 1.89 -0.42
CA PRO A 289 -38.10 2.79 0.27
C PRO A 289 -36.89 3.09 -0.63
N ARG A 290 -36.24 4.21 -0.35
CA ARG A 290 -34.93 4.51 -0.99
C ARG A 290 -33.91 3.41 -0.68
N TYR A 291 -33.11 3.05 -1.66
CA TYR A 291 -32.00 2.11 -1.46
C TYR A 291 -30.82 2.86 -0.81
N ASP A 292 -30.63 2.61 0.46
CA ASP A 292 -29.56 3.21 1.26
C ASP A 292 -28.44 2.20 1.52
N ILE A 293 -27.22 2.72 1.57
CA ILE A 293 -26.02 2.00 2.02
C ILE A 293 -25.44 2.79 3.17
N ASP A 294 -25.38 2.17 4.34
CA ASP A 294 -24.80 2.77 5.54
C ASP A 294 -23.77 1.81 6.12
N ILE A 295 -22.53 2.29 6.28
CA ILE A 295 -21.41 1.51 6.82
C ILE A 295 -20.77 2.34 7.92
N ARG A 296 -20.88 1.87 9.15
CA ARG A 296 -20.22 2.45 10.30
C ARG A 296 -19.03 1.59 10.71
N THR A 297 -17.90 2.21 10.88
CA THR A 297 -16.64 1.54 11.25
C THR A 297 -16.03 2.19 12.47
N GLU A 298 -15.64 1.36 13.45
CA GLU A 298 -14.80 1.73 14.57
C GLU A 298 -13.58 0.82 14.60
N ARG A 299 -12.38 1.40 14.69
CA ARG A 299 -11.14 0.62 14.76
C ARG A 299 -10.21 1.17 15.81
N TYR A 300 -9.77 0.29 16.71
CA TYR A 300 -8.83 0.59 17.78
C TYR A 300 -7.60 -0.30 17.62
N GLU A 301 -6.42 0.28 17.70
CA GLU A 301 -5.15 -0.43 17.55
C GLU A 301 -4.18 -0.04 18.67
N ALA A 302 -3.39 -1.01 19.11
CA ALA A 302 -2.26 -0.76 20.00
C ALA A 302 -1.08 -1.65 19.61
N PHE A 303 0.14 -1.14 19.75
CA PHE A 303 1.34 -1.93 19.52
C PHE A 303 2.47 -1.54 20.47
N THR A 304 3.39 -2.48 20.68
CA THR A 304 4.70 -2.23 21.29
C THR A 304 5.80 -2.95 20.51
N LYS A 305 6.94 -2.31 20.39
CA LYS A 305 8.17 -2.89 19.86
C LYS A 305 9.27 -2.70 20.88
N ASN A 306 9.92 -3.79 21.26
CA ASN A 306 10.98 -3.81 22.24
C ASN A 306 12.19 -4.47 21.59
N ALA A 307 13.35 -3.84 21.63
CA ALA A 307 14.58 -4.42 21.14
C ALA A 307 15.69 -4.26 22.16
N TYR A 308 16.45 -5.32 22.37
CA TYR A 308 17.65 -5.31 23.19
C TYR A 308 18.86 -5.71 22.37
N ILE A 309 19.87 -4.85 22.33
CA ILE A 309 21.09 -5.01 21.56
C ILE A 309 22.18 -5.56 22.48
N PHE A 310 22.57 -6.82 22.26
CA PHE A 310 23.63 -7.50 23.02
C PHE A 310 25.01 -7.07 22.52
N ASP A 311 25.18 -7.04 21.18
CA ASP A 311 26.44 -6.70 20.51
C ASP A 311 26.15 -5.82 19.31
N LYS A 312 26.70 -4.59 19.32
CA LYS A 312 26.51 -3.62 18.25
C LYS A 312 27.37 -3.92 17.02
N GLU A 313 28.54 -4.56 17.20
CA GLU A 313 29.46 -4.87 16.11
C GLU A 313 28.92 -6.04 15.26
N LYS A 314 28.28 -6.99 15.91
CA LYS A 314 27.69 -8.18 15.28
C LYS A 314 26.19 -8.04 15.04
N ASN A 315 25.61 -6.85 15.24
CA ASN A 315 24.17 -6.63 15.18
C ASN A 315 23.35 -7.70 15.94
N THR A 316 23.93 -8.23 17.04
CA THR A 316 23.26 -9.27 17.83
C THR A 316 22.19 -8.63 18.70
N ASN A 317 20.94 -8.96 18.40
CA ASN A 317 19.80 -8.37 19.10
C ASN A 317 18.66 -9.36 19.24
N VAL A 318 17.75 -9.06 20.18
CA VAL A 318 16.45 -9.68 20.32
C VAL A 318 15.38 -8.60 20.23
N ALA A 319 14.35 -8.83 19.44
CA ALA A 319 13.22 -7.92 19.32
C ALA A 319 11.90 -8.66 19.63
N LEU A 320 11.06 -8.02 20.43
CA LEU A 320 9.69 -8.46 20.72
C LEU A 320 8.70 -7.42 20.20
N ILE A 321 7.82 -7.84 19.32
CA ILE A 321 6.72 -7.06 18.80
C ILE A 321 5.43 -7.64 19.32
N LEU A 322 4.56 -6.79 19.89
CA LEU A 322 3.20 -7.14 20.28
C LEU A 322 2.25 -6.12 19.64
N SER A 323 1.17 -6.59 19.06
CA SER A 323 0.14 -5.74 18.47
C SER A 323 -1.23 -6.36 18.65
N GLY A 324 -2.23 -5.51 18.83
CA GLY A 324 -3.63 -5.91 18.85
C GLY A 324 -4.51 -4.86 18.18
N SER A 325 -5.60 -5.32 17.57
CA SER A 325 -6.63 -4.44 17.02
C SER A 325 -8.03 -5.01 17.24
N LEU A 326 -8.99 -4.11 17.41
CA LEU A 326 -10.42 -4.37 17.36
C LEU A 326 -10.98 -3.57 16.19
N HIS A 327 -11.67 -4.24 15.28
CA HIS A 327 -12.38 -3.63 14.16
C HIS A 327 -13.85 -4.01 14.25
N ARG A 328 -14.72 -3.03 14.39
CA ARG A 328 -16.17 -3.18 14.38
C ARG A 328 -16.72 -2.56 13.12
N GLN A 329 -17.60 -3.25 12.44
CA GLN A 329 -18.29 -2.73 11.28
C GLN A 329 -19.76 -3.16 11.32
N ASP A 330 -20.65 -2.17 11.30
CA ASP A 330 -22.08 -2.34 11.12
C ASP A 330 -22.44 -1.86 9.71
N ALA A 331 -22.92 -2.74 8.84
CA ALA A 331 -23.11 -2.42 7.44
C ALA A 331 -24.46 -2.87 6.90
N GLY A 332 -25.19 -1.93 6.30
CA GLY A 332 -26.44 -2.13 5.58
C GLY A 332 -26.30 -1.83 4.09
N TYR A 333 -26.86 -2.72 3.25
CA TYR A 333 -26.88 -2.62 1.78
C TYR A 333 -28.31 -2.89 1.30
N GLY A 334 -29.19 -1.89 1.41
CA GLY A 334 -30.64 -2.08 1.23
C GLY A 334 -31.20 -3.04 2.29
N TYR A 335 -31.63 -4.23 1.90
CA TYR A 335 -32.13 -5.25 2.83
C TYR A 335 -31.04 -6.21 3.35
N LYS A 336 -29.85 -6.20 2.76
CA LYS A 336 -28.73 -7.04 3.21
C LYS A 336 -28.00 -6.35 4.34
N LEU A 337 -27.63 -7.11 5.36
CA LEU A 337 -26.92 -6.62 6.54
C LEU A 337 -25.65 -7.45 6.75
N TYR A 338 -24.60 -6.81 7.24
CA TYR A 338 -23.38 -7.48 7.65
C TYR A 338 -22.76 -6.70 8.81
N ASP A 339 -22.86 -7.26 9.99
CA ASP A 339 -22.28 -6.70 11.21
C ASP A 339 -21.17 -7.63 11.70
N VAL A 340 -20.04 -7.09 12.08
CA VAL A 340 -18.88 -7.90 12.44
C VAL A 340 -17.97 -7.20 13.44
N ASP A 341 -17.58 -7.95 14.47
CA ASP A 341 -16.47 -7.61 15.38
C ASP A 341 -15.28 -8.51 15.07
N GLN A 342 -14.17 -7.92 14.60
CA GLN A 342 -12.90 -8.63 14.38
C GLN A 342 -11.89 -8.24 15.47
N TRP A 343 -11.41 -9.21 16.21
CA TRP A 343 -10.26 -9.11 17.09
C TRP A 343 -9.03 -9.71 16.41
N ASN A 344 -7.95 -8.95 16.37
CA ASN A 344 -6.69 -9.38 15.80
C ASN A 344 -5.58 -9.20 16.81
N GLY A 345 -4.74 -10.24 17.00
CA GLY A 345 -3.57 -10.23 17.85
C GLY A 345 -2.34 -10.72 17.11
N TYR A 346 -1.21 -10.06 17.30
CA TYR A 346 0.07 -10.45 16.73
C TYR A 346 1.18 -10.35 17.76
N ALA A 347 1.98 -11.40 17.86
CA ALA A 347 3.21 -11.43 18.64
C ALA A 347 4.35 -11.97 17.78
N SER A 348 5.54 -11.37 17.87
CA SER A 348 6.73 -11.84 17.18
C SER A 348 7.96 -11.63 18.05
N LEU A 349 8.70 -12.70 18.32
CA LEU A 349 9.99 -12.69 18.98
C LEU A 349 11.07 -13.03 17.95
N MET A 350 11.99 -12.12 17.71
CA MET A 350 13.04 -12.25 16.70
C MET A 350 14.41 -12.20 17.36
N PHE A 351 15.31 -13.04 16.91
CA PHE A 351 16.74 -12.99 17.21
C PHE A 351 17.52 -12.80 15.92
N GLU A 352 18.42 -11.82 15.89
CA GLU A 352 19.27 -11.53 14.75
C GLU A 352 20.72 -11.45 15.18
N THR A 353 21.62 -11.93 14.31
CA THR A 353 23.07 -11.84 14.53
C THR A 353 23.84 -11.91 13.22
N GLU A 354 24.94 -11.19 13.13
CA GLU A 354 25.94 -11.34 12.09
C GLU A 354 27.14 -12.15 12.66
N PHE A 355 27.37 -13.34 12.10
CA PHE A 355 28.54 -14.14 12.49
C PHE A 355 29.84 -13.46 12.04
N ASP A 356 29.79 -12.87 10.84
CA ASP A 356 30.81 -12.06 10.23
C ASP A 356 30.18 -11.11 9.19
N LYS A 357 30.98 -10.28 8.49
CA LYS A 357 30.51 -9.34 7.46
C LYS A 357 29.79 -9.98 6.26
N ARG A 358 29.84 -11.31 6.12
CA ARG A 358 29.24 -12.04 5.02
C ARG A 358 28.05 -12.88 5.44
N ASN A 359 27.96 -13.26 6.70
CA ASN A 359 27.04 -14.29 7.16
C ASN A 359 26.14 -13.75 8.27
N SER A 360 24.84 -13.67 8.01
CA SER A 360 23.85 -13.25 9.01
C SER A 360 22.73 -14.27 9.15
N LEU A 361 22.22 -14.38 10.36
CA LEU A 361 21.12 -15.26 10.74
C LEU A 361 20.00 -14.45 11.39
N SER A 362 18.78 -14.70 10.97
CA SER A 362 17.57 -14.25 11.64
C SER A 362 16.70 -15.46 11.95
N THR A 363 16.25 -15.61 13.17
CA THR A 363 15.32 -16.66 13.59
C THR A 363 14.29 -16.09 14.55
N GLY A 364 13.12 -16.72 14.62
CA GLY A 364 12.10 -16.20 15.51
C GLY A 364 10.87 -17.07 15.62
N LEU A 365 10.03 -16.67 16.56
CA LEU A 365 8.72 -17.23 16.83
C LEU A 365 7.66 -16.17 16.57
N SER A 366 6.49 -16.58 16.12
CA SER A 366 5.35 -15.68 15.97
C SER A 366 4.05 -16.35 16.38
N LEU A 367 3.06 -15.52 16.69
CA LEU A 367 1.69 -15.93 16.97
C LEU A 367 0.76 -14.93 16.28
N ASN A 368 -0.14 -15.43 15.43
CA ASN A 368 -1.28 -14.69 14.94
C ASN A 368 -2.55 -15.23 15.61
N TYR A 369 -3.45 -14.32 15.96
CA TYR A 369 -4.75 -14.60 16.52
C TYR A 369 -5.79 -13.78 15.77
N ASP A 370 -6.82 -14.43 15.27
CA ASP A 370 -7.97 -13.81 14.64
C ASP A 370 -9.26 -14.39 15.21
N ASP A 371 -10.24 -13.53 15.51
CA ASP A 371 -11.56 -13.92 16.01
C ASP A 371 -12.58 -12.99 15.34
N TYR A 372 -13.48 -13.57 14.54
CA TYR A 372 -14.55 -12.88 13.85
C TYR A 372 -15.88 -13.29 14.47
N ASP A 373 -16.58 -12.36 15.06
CA ASP A 373 -17.98 -12.54 15.51
C ASP A 373 -18.88 -11.82 14.51
N GLN A 374 -19.63 -12.58 13.70
CA GLN A 374 -20.32 -12.11 12.52
C GLN A 374 -21.82 -12.34 12.63
N SER A 375 -22.59 -11.36 12.16
CA SER A 375 -24.03 -11.43 11.99
C SER A 375 -24.38 -10.94 10.60
N TYR A 376 -25.12 -11.72 9.81
CA TYR A 376 -25.43 -11.35 8.43
C TYR A 376 -26.81 -11.77 7.99
N LYS A 377 -27.40 -10.92 7.15
CA LYS A 377 -28.66 -11.18 6.44
C LYS A 377 -28.40 -10.99 4.95
N LEU A 378 -28.47 -12.07 4.18
CA LEU A 378 -28.11 -12.06 2.75
C LEU A 378 -29.31 -12.09 1.80
N SER A 379 -30.53 -12.19 2.33
CA SER A 379 -31.76 -12.27 1.55
C SER A 379 -32.91 -11.57 2.27
N HIS A 380 -33.89 -11.14 1.51
CA HIS A 380 -35.15 -10.56 2.04
C HIS A 380 -35.96 -11.56 2.86
N THR A 381 -35.89 -12.84 2.49
CA THR A 381 -36.75 -13.91 3.00
C THR A 381 -36.16 -14.70 4.16
N PHE A 382 -34.84 -14.56 4.43
CA PHE A 382 -34.15 -15.29 5.48
C PHE A 382 -33.87 -14.40 6.69
N ASP A 383 -33.91 -15.02 7.86
CA ASP A 383 -33.54 -14.38 9.10
C ASP A 383 -32.01 -14.10 9.13
N THR A 384 -31.62 -13.27 10.08
CA THR A 384 -30.21 -12.99 10.36
C THR A 384 -29.53 -14.26 10.89
N LEU A 385 -28.36 -14.59 10.33
CA LEU A 385 -27.51 -15.73 10.76
C LEU A 385 -26.30 -15.19 11.49
N GLY A 386 -25.91 -15.88 12.55
CA GLY A 386 -24.66 -15.64 13.27
C GLY A 386 -23.59 -16.65 12.88
N ALA A 387 -22.33 -16.23 12.80
CA ALA A 387 -21.19 -17.09 12.63
C ALA A 387 -20.01 -16.56 13.44
N ARG A 388 -19.20 -17.46 13.99
CA ARG A 388 -17.96 -17.08 14.66
C ARG A 388 -16.81 -17.94 14.17
N ASP A 389 -15.78 -17.26 13.65
CA ASP A 389 -14.57 -17.89 13.11
C ASP A 389 -13.39 -17.48 13.96
N LYS A 390 -12.68 -18.47 14.51
CA LYS A 390 -11.51 -18.23 15.34
C LYS A 390 -10.32 -19.01 14.83
N GLU A 391 -9.19 -18.33 14.65
CA GLU A 391 -7.95 -18.93 14.20
C GLU A 391 -6.78 -18.50 15.08
N ILE A 392 -5.92 -19.48 15.41
CA ILE A 392 -4.65 -19.27 16.13
C ILE A 392 -3.55 -19.91 15.29
N VAL A 393 -2.52 -19.12 14.96
CA VAL A 393 -1.41 -19.56 14.11
C VAL A 393 -0.07 -19.27 14.80
N PRO A 394 0.43 -20.18 15.68
CA PRO A 394 1.83 -20.17 16.08
C PRO A 394 2.74 -20.57 14.93
N GLY A 395 3.92 -19.97 14.86
CA GLY A 395 4.91 -20.25 13.83
C GLY A 395 6.33 -20.00 14.28
N ALA A 396 7.26 -20.62 13.57
CA ALA A 396 8.70 -20.43 13.76
C ALA A 396 9.39 -20.28 12.40
N TYR A 397 10.45 -19.49 12.35
CA TYR A 397 11.22 -19.32 11.13
C TYR A 397 12.73 -19.30 11.40
N VAL A 398 13.46 -19.62 10.35
CA VAL A 398 14.90 -19.41 10.23
C VAL A 398 15.20 -18.83 8.85
N GLN A 399 16.04 -17.80 8.82
CA GLN A 399 16.49 -17.16 7.60
C GLN A 399 17.98 -16.91 7.68
N TYR A 400 18.70 -17.37 6.67
CA TYR A 400 20.12 -17.15 6.54
C TYR A 400 20.43 -16.29 5.32
N THR A 401 21.35 -15.32 5.48
CA THR A 401 21.79 -14.44 4.39
C THR A 401 23.30 -14.51 4.26
N TYR A 402 23.74 -14.79 3.05
CA TYR A 402 25.12 -14.71 2.64
C TYR A 402 25.34 -13.49 1.76
N ASN A 403 26.31 -12.64 2.12
CA ASN A 403 26.67 -11.43 1.38
C ASN A 403 28.17 -11.45 1.00
N TRP A 404 28.45 -11.57 -0.29
CA TRP A 404 29.80 -11.46 -0.81
C TRP A 404 30.06 -10.07 -1.37
N ASN A 405 30.50 -9.17 -0.48
CA ASN A 405 30.92 -7.80 -0.80
C ASN A 405 29.87 -7.03 -1.64
N ASP A 406 28.60 -7.20 -1.33
CA ASP A 406 27.43 -6.64 -2.04
C ASP A 406 27.31 -7.04 -3.51
N LYS A 407 28.28 -7.80 -4.05
CA LYS A 407 28.26 -8.30 -5.43
C LYS A 407 27.38 -9.52 -5.61
N LEU A 408 27.33 -10.40 -4.63
CA LEU A 408 26.43 -11.54 -4.61
C LEU A 408 25.84 -11.67 -3.22
N MET A 409 24.50 -11.60 -3.15
CA MET A 409 23.77 -11.89 -1.93
C MET A 409 22.83 -13.07 -2.17
N ILE A 410 22.78 -13.99 -1.23
CA ILE A 410 21.86 -15.14 -1.25
C ILE A 410 21.13 -15.16 0.09
N MET A 411 19.83 -15.20 0.06
CA MET A 411 18.99 -15.34 1.23
C MET A 411 18.08 -16.56 1.07
N ALA A 412 18.09 -17.43 2.06
CA ALA A 412 17.18 -18.57 2.13
C ALA A 412 16.46 -18.55 3.47
N GLY A 413 15.15 -18.71 3.44
CA GLY A 413 14.31 -18.74 4.62
C GLY A 413 13.34 -19.92 4.58
N LEU A 414 13.12 -20.51 5.73
CA LEU A 414 12.13 -21.56 5.96
C LEU A 414 11.29 -21.17 7.17
N ARG A 415 9.99 -21.27 7.01
CA ARG A 415 9.03 -21.01 8.07
C ARG A 415 8.05 -22.16 8.16
N ALA A 416 7.72 -22.59 9.37
CA ALA A 416 6.69 -23.57 9.66
C ALA A 416 5.65 -22.96 10.60
N ASP A 417 4.38 -23.08 10.25
CA ASP A 417 3.24 -22.56 10.97
C ASP A 417 2.20 -23.67 11.18
N TYR A 418 1.43 -23.54 12.24
CA TYR A 418 0.29 -24.42 12.52
C TYR A 418 -0.97 -23.57 12.68
N SER A 419 -1.91 -23.69 11.77
CA SER A 419 -3.24 -23.10 11.92
C SER A 419 -4.16 -24.04 12.68
N SER A 420 -4.89 -23.50 13.65
CA SER A 420 -5.92 -24.26 14.37
C SER A 420 -7.09 -24.71 13.47
N VAL A 421 -7.21 -24.10 12.26
CA VAL A 421 -8.26 -24.40 11.27
C VAL A 421 -7.72 -25.28 10.15
N TYR A 422 -6.56 -24.93 9.58
CA TYR A 422 -6.04 -25.53 8.35
C TYR A 422 -4.87 -26.51 8.57
N GLY A 423 -4.41 -26.67 9.84
CA GLY A 423 -3.30 -27.57 10.18
C GLY A 423 -1.92 -26.98 9.87
N THR A 424 -0.93 -27.85 9.67
CA THR A 424 0.48 -27.46 9.49
C THR A 424 0.81 -27.15 8.04
N PHE A 425 1.56 -26.06 7.82
CA PHE A 425 2.07 -25.68 6.51
C PHE A 425 3.47 -25.09 6.60
N VAL A 426 4.21 -25.13 5.49
CA VAL A 426 5.63 -24.72 5.42
C VAL A 426 5.84 -23.74 4.29
N THR A 427 6.51 -22.63 4.60
CA THR A 427 6.77 -21.50 3.70
C THR A 427 8.26 -21.41 3.37
N PRO A 428 8.76 -22.06 2.31
CA PRO A 428 10.11 -21.87 1.81
C PRO A 428 10.19 -20.60 0.96
N ARG A 429 11.25 -19.80 1.13
CA ARG A 429 11.55 -18.62 0.29
C ARG A 429 13.04 -18.49 0.05
N ALA A 430 13.42 -18.10 -1.16
CA ALA A 430 14.81 -17.90 -1.55
C ALA A 430 14.94 -16.68 -2.45
N HIS A 431 16.03 -15.94 -2.27
CA HIS A 431 16.36 -14.75 -3.03
C HIS A 431 17.83 -14.75 -3.39
N VAL A 432 18.14 -14.28 -4.58
CA VAL A 432 19.50 -14.07 -5.06
C VAL A 432 19.59 -12.68 -5.65
N LYS A 433 20.61 -11.93 -5.27
CA LYS A 433 20.99 -10.66 -5.89
C LYS A 433 22.40 -10.80 -6.43
N TRP A 434 22.60 -10.44 -7.69
CA TRP A 434 23.91 -10.39 -8.33
C TRP A 434 24.13 -9.02 -8.93
N ALA A 435 25.10 -8.28 -8.39
CA ALA A 435 25.47 -6.94 -8.78
C ALA A 435 27.00 -6.89 -9.01
N PRO A 436 27.51 -7.40 -10.15
CA PRO A 436 28.96 -7.50 -10.39
C PRO A 436 29.63 -6.13 -10.47
N ASN A 437 28.89 -5.09 -10.79
CA ASN A 437 29.34 -3.70 -10.88
C ASN A 437 28.19 -2.74 -10.56
N GLU A 438 28.48 -1.44 -10.57
CA GLU A 438 27.50 -0.39 -10.24
C GLU A 438 26.44 -0.17 -11.33
N ILE A 439 26.64 -0.68 -12.54
CA ILE A 439 25.73 -0.51 -13.68
C ILE A 439 24.64 -1.57 -13.69
N PHE A 440 24.93 -2.79 -13.26
CA PHE A 440 24.04 -3.93 -13.41
C PHE A 440 23.70 -4.56 -12.07
N ASN A 441 22.41 -4.83 -11.86
CA ASN A 441 21.88 -5.50 -10.69
C ASN A 441 20.76 -6.45 -11.10
N LEU A 442 20.99 -7.75 -10.94
CA LEU A 442 20.02 -8.82 -11.21
C LEU A 442 19.51 -9.38 -9.88
N ARG A 443 18.21 -9.56 -9.77
CA ARG A 443 17.58 -10.25 -8.64
C ARG A 443 16.69 -11.37 -9.15
N ALA A 444 16.70 -12.48 -8.43
CA ALA A 444 15.77 -13.58 -8.63
C ALA A 444 15.15 -13.95 -7.27
N SER A 445 13.89 -14.32 -7.29
CA SER A 445 13.16 -14.76 -6.10
C SER A 445 12.26 -15.94 -6.42
N SER A 446 12.12 -16.83 -5.46
CA SER A 446 11.14 -17.91 -5.48
C SER A 446 10.62 -18.12 -4.07
N GLY A 447 9.32 -18.29 -3.92
CA GLY A 447 8.76 -18.52 -2.60
C GLY A 447 7.29 -18.92 -2.63
N LYS A 448 6.90 -19.59 -1.56
CA LYS A 448 5.55 -20.00 -1.28
C LYS A 448 4.86 -18.97 -0.40
N GLY A 449 3.58 -18.75 -0.63
CA GLY A 449 2.73 -17.91 0.21
C GLY A 449 1.42 -18.62 0.52
N TYR A 450 0.84 -18.30 1.66
CA TYR A 450 -0.41 -18.86 2.14
C TYR A 450 -1.33 -17.75 2.61
N ARG A 451 -2.64 -18.00 2.58
CA ARG A 451 -3.62 -17.04 3.07
C ARG A 451 -4.89 -17.76 3.57
N ALA A 452 -5.36 -17.40 4.76
CA ALA A 452 -6.67 -17.80 5.24
C ALA A 452 -7.79 -17.13 4.42
N THR A 453 -8.92 -17.80 4.22
CA THR A 453 -10.05 -17.32 3.43
C THR A 453 -11.12 -16.72 4.34
N HIS A 454 -11.52 -15.47 4.06
CA HIS A 454 -12.62 -14.78 4.76
C HIS A 454 -13.59 -14.18 3.74
N ALA A 455 -14.50 -15.04 3.23
CA ALA A 455 -15.35 -14.73 2.07
C ALA A 455 -16.11 -13.40 2.20
N LEU A 456 -16.93 -13.23 3.24
CA LEU A 456 -17.72 -12.01 3.45
C LEU A 456 -16.87 -10.84 3.99
N ALA A 457 -16.00 -11.10 4.95
CA ALA A 457 -15.21 -10.05 5.60
C ALA A 457 -14.37 -9.25 4.59
N GLU A 458 -13.80 -9.92 3.59
CA GLU A 458 -12.95 -9.29 2.57
C GLU A 458 -13.70 -8.82 1.33
N ASN A 459 -14.98 -9.21 1.16
CA ASN A 459 -15.76 -8.95 -0.04
C ASN A 459 -17.17 -8.43 0.27
N ASN A 460 -17.37 -7.79 1.42
CA ASN A 460 -18.69 -7.32 1.85
C ASN A 460 -19.29 -6.27 0.90
N TYR A 461 -18.48 -5.54 0.13
CA TYR A 461 -18.95 -4.63 -0.92
C TYR A 461 -19.81 -5.32 -2.01
N LEU A 462 -19.64 -6.64 -2.21
CA LEU A 462 -20.47 -7.43 -3.13
C LEU A 462 -21.93 -7.54 -2.68
N LEU A 463 -22.22 -7.20 -1.43
CA LEU A 463 -23.59 -7.13 -0.89
C LEU A 463 -24.40 -5.97 -1.47
N ALA A 464 -23.75 -4.95 -2.03
CA ALA A 464 -24.37 -3.85 -2.75
C ALA A 464 -24.87 -4.27 -4.15
N SER A 465 -25.48 -5.44 -4.24
CA SER A 465 -26.08 -6.00 -5.47
C SER A 465 -27.23 -6.94 -5.12
N SER A 466 -28.10 -7.24 -6.10
CA SER A 466 -29.13 -8.26 -5.94
C SER A 466 -28.62 -9.69 -6.07
N ARG A 467 -27.34 -9.90 -6.41
CA ARG A 467 -26.75 -11.22 -6.56
C ARG A 467 -26.94 -12.06 -5.31
N ARG A 468 -27.30 -13.32 -5.50
CA ARG A 468 -27.35 -14.30 -4.42
C ARG A 468 -25.94 -14.68 -4.00
N VAL A 469 -25.64 -14.58 -2.72
CA VAL A 469 -24.35 -14.98 -2.17
C VAL A 469 -24.37 -16.46 -1.84
N VAL A 470 -23.42 -17.21 -2.38
CA VAL A 470 -23.22 -18.64 -2.12
C VAL A 470 -21.79 -18.83 -1.65
N ILE A 471 -21.60 -19.50 -0.51
CA ILE A 471 -20.29 -19.77 0.06
C ILE A 471 -20.18 -21.28 0.24
N ASP A 472 -19.19 -21.89 -0.42
CA ASP A 472 -18.90 -23.32 -0.22
C ASP A 472 -18.44 -23.54 1.23
N PRO A 473 -18.94 -24.59 1.90
CA PRO A 473 -18.58 -24.86 3.30
C PRO A 473 -17.12 -25.33 3.47
N ASP A 474 -16.52 -25.87 2.40
CA ASP A 474 -15.21 -26.52 2.42
C ASP A 474 -14.12 -25.62 1.78
N LEU A 475 -14.16 -24.31 2.02
CA LEU A 475 -13.10 -23.41 1.57
C LEU A 475 -11.81 -23.69 2.34
N ASP A 476 -10.75 -24.01 1.62
CA ASP A 476 -9.43 -24.29 2.17
C ASP A 476 -8.53 -23.04 2.17
N MET A 477 -7.43 -23.13 2.90
CA MET A 477 -6.37 -22.11 2.88
C MET A 477 -5.83 -21.92 1.47
N GLU A 478 -5.69 -20.70 1.02
CA GLU A 478 -5.09 -20.39 -0.28
C GLU A 478 -3.59 -20.61 -0.25
N GLU A 479 -3.04 -21.11 -1.34
CA GLU A 479 -1.64 -21.48 -1.46
C GLU A 479 -1.15 -21.20 -2.89
N ALA A 480 -0.01 -20.49 -3.00
CA ALA A 480 0.59 -20.20 -4.29
C ALA A 480 2.12 -20.17 -4.24
N TRP A 481 2.74 -20.51 -5.36
CA TRP A 481 4.13 -20.21 -5.66
C TRP A 481 4.25 -18.89 -6.41
N ASN A 482 5.25 -18.09 -6.05
CA ASN A 482 5.64 -16.90 -6.79
C ASN A 482 7.11 -17.01 -7.22
N TYR A 483 7.37 -16.71 -8.48
CA TYR A 483 8.71 -16.64 -9.07
C TYR A 483 8.92 -15.26 -9.67
N GLY A 484 10.04 -14.65 -9.38
CA GLY A 484 10.37 -13.30 -9.85
C GLY A 484 11.80 -13.19 -10.36
N VAL A 485 11.97 -12.42 -11.42
CA VAL A 485 13.29 -11.99 -11.92
C VAL A 485 13.20 -10.50 -12.22
N SER A 486 14.19 -9.73 -11.76
CA SER A 486 14.30 -8.30 -12.08
C SER A 486 15.73 -7.91 -12.41
N ALA A 487 15.90 -7.09 -13.43
CA ALA A 487 17.18 -6.52 -13.85
C ALA A 487 17.11 -4.99 -13.79
N ALA A 488 18.02 -4.37 -13.04
CA ALA A 488 18.17 -2.93 -13.00
C ALA A 488 19.50 -2.53 -13.64
N LEU A 489 19.44 -1.60 -14.60
CA LEU A 489 20.60 -1.05 -15.30
C LEU A 489 20.71 0.45 -15.02
N TYR A 490 21.89 0.89 -14.64
CA TYR A 490 22.21 2.27 -14.30
C TYR A 490 23.24 2.79 -15.31
N ILE A 491 22.75 3.19 -16.47
CA ILE A 491 23.56 3.50 -17.66
C ILE A 491 23.99 4.96 -17.61
N PRO A 492 25.31 5.28 -17.50
CA PRO A 492 25.77 6.65 -17.64
C PRO A 492 25.47 7.15 -19.07
N LEU A 493 24.72 8.24 -19.18
CA LEU A 493 24.31 8.83 -20.45
C LEU A 493 24.34 10.37 -20.33
N PHE A 494 25.10 11.07 -21.21
CA PHE A 494 25.21 12.53 -21.24
C PHE A 494 25.42 13.17 -19.84
N HIS A 495 26.40 12.68 -19.06
CA HIS A 495 26.73 13.12 -17.70
C HIS A 495 25.64 12.87 -16.64
N LYS A 496 24.67 12.03 -16.93
CA LYS A 496 23.59 11.61 -16.01
C LYS A 496 23.37 10.12 -16.11
N THR A 497 22.57 9.57 -15.22
CA THR A 497 22.29 8.13 -15.19
C THR A 497 20.88 7.85 -15.68
N LEU A 498 20.77 7.05 -16.75
CA LEU A 498 19.53 6.43 -17.14
C LEU A 498 19.30 5.20 -16.25
N ASN A 499 18.20 5.19 -15.53
CA ASN A 499 17.76 4.02 -14.75
C ASN A 499 16.77 3.23 -15.60
N LEU A 500 17.11 1.99 -15.94
CA LEU A 500 16.23 1.06 -16.66
C LEU A 500 15.97 -0.16 -15.77
N ASN A 501 14.71 -0.50 -15.55
CA ASN A 501 14.28 -1.63 -14.77
C ASN A 501 13.41 -2.56 -15.62
N LEU A 502 13.73 -3.83 -15.64
CA LEU A 502 12.96 -4.88 -16.32
C LEU A 502 12.59 -5.93 -15.29
N GLU A 503 11.33 -6.32 -15.26
CA GLU A 503 10.82 -7.24 -14.24
C GLU A 503 9.86 -8.24 -14.86
N TYR A 504 9.94 -9.47 -14.41
CA TYR A 504 8.99 -10.51 -14.76
C TYR A 504 8.63 -11.33 -13.53
N TYR A 505 7.34 -11.57 -13.33
CA TYR A 505 6.79 -12.36 -12.24
C TYR A 505 5.80 -13.38 -12.77
N TYR A 506 5.86 -14.57 -12.19
CA TYR A 506 4.90 -15.65 -12.39
C TYR A 506 4.36 -16.12 -11.05
N THR A 507 3.04 -16.12 -10.90
CA THR A 507 2.35 -16.66 -9.72
C THR A 507 1.46 -17.81 -10.15
N ASP A 508 1.57 -18.95 -9.46
CA ASP A 508 0.82 -20.18 -9.72
C ASP A 508 0.08 -20.61 -8.44
N PHE A 509 -1.25 -20.65 -8.52
CA PHE A 509 -2.08 -21.05 -7.38
C PHE A 509 -2.25 -22.56 -7.36
N LEU A 510 -1.91 -23.17 -6.24
CA LEU A 510 -2.20 -24.57 -5.93
C LEU A 510 -3.60 -24.73 -5.34
N ARG A 511 -3.99 -23.77 -4.47
CA ARG A 511 -5.33 -23.66 -3.86
C ARG A 511 -5.73 -22.19 -3.85
N GLN A 512 -7.00 -21.91 -4.16
CA GLN A 512 -7.51 -20.55 -4.21
C GLN A 512 -9.02 -20.54 -3.96
N MET A 513 -9.49 -19.57 -3.18
CA MET A 513 -10.89 -19.19 -3.16
C MET A 513 -11.19 -18.40 -4.44
N VAL A 514 -12.05 -18.92 -5.28
CA VAL A 514 -12.52 -18.25 -6.50
C VAL A 514 -13.81 -17.51 -6.20
N VAL A 515 -13.84 -16.22 -6.44
CA VAL A 515 -15.07 -15.41 -6.45
C VAL A 515 -15.68 -15.52 -7.85
N ASP A 516 -16.58 -16.48 -8.03
CA ASP A 516 -17.19 -16.80 -9.33
C ASP A 516 -18.47 -15.97 -9.53
N MET A 517 -18.41 -15.03 -10.47
CA MET A 517 -19.51 -14.24 -10.99
C MET A 517 -19.80 -14.58 -12.47
N ASP A 518 -19.13 -15.61 -12.99
CA ASP A 518 -19.21 -16.03 -14.40
C ASP A 518 -20.19 -17.19 -14.61
N SER A 519 -20.20 -18.16 -13.70
CA SER A 519 -21.01 -19.37 -13.85
C SER A 519 -22.51 -19.07 -13.78
N ASN A 520 -22.89 -18.08 -12.94
CA ASN A 520 -24.25 -17.56 -12.87
C ASN A 520 -24.21 -16.03 -12.68
N PRO A 521 -24.72 -15.23 -13.63
CA PRO A 521 -24.67 -13.78 -13.54
C PRO A 521 -25.53 -13.17 -12.41
N HIS A 522 -26.43 -13.93 -11.80
CA HIS A 522 -27.24 -13.52 -10.65
C HIS A 522 -26.70 -14.04 -9.31
N GLU A 523 -25.50 -14.62 -9.31
CA GLU A 523 -24.84 -15.14 -8.11
C GLU A 523 -23.44 -14.59 -7.95
N VAL A 524 -22.99 -14.55 -6.71
CA VAL A 524 -21.58 -14.49 -6.32
C VAL A 524 -21.30 -15.78 -5.58
N HIS A 525 -20.53 -16.66 -6.16
CA HIS A 525 -20.19 -17.96 -5.60
C HIS A 525 -18.73 -17.99 -5.13
N PHE A 526 -18.52 -18.10 -3.83
CA PHE A 526 -17.22 -18.33 -3.23
C PHE A 526 -16.93 -19.82 -3.22
N THR A 527 -16.10 -20.29 -4.12
CA THR A 527 -15.85 -21.71 -4.34
C THR A 527 -14.34 -22.02 -4.37
N GLN A 528 -14.01 -23.28 -4.07
CA GLN A 528 -12.63 -23.74 -4.16
C GLN A 528 -12.21 -23.89 -5.61
N LEU A 529 -10.98 -23.46 -5.96
CA LEU A 529 -10.41 -23.61 -7.31
C LEU A 529 -10.43 -25.09 -7.77
N LYS A 530 -11.08 -25.34 -8.90
CA LYS A 530 -11.11 -26.64 -9.57
C LYS A 530 -10.49 -26.48 -10.97
N GLY A 531 -9.15 -26.51 -11.03
CA GLY A 531 -8.42 -26.32 -12.28
C GLY A 531 -7.17 -25.48 -12.08
N LYS A 532 -6.88 -24.56 -13.02
CA LYS A 532 -5.69 -23.71 -13.02
C LYS A 532 -6.02 -22.27 -12.70
N SER A 533 -5.14 -21.60 -11.95
CA SER A 533 -5.16 -20.15 -11.76
C SER A 533 -3.73 -19.64 -11.70
N TYR A 534 -3.40 -18.65 -12.54
CA TYR A 534 -2.05 -18.10 -12.62
C TYR A 534 -2.04 -16.63 -13.07
N SER A 535 -0.91 -15.98 -12.82
CA SER A 535 -0.62 -14.63 -13.30
C SER A 535 0.78 -14.55 -13.89
N HIS A 536 0.90 -13.96 -15.07
CA HIS A 536 2.15 -13.50 -15.67
C HIS A 536 2.15 -11.97 -15.70
N THR A 537 3.20 -11.34 -15.18
CA THR A 537 3.37 -9.89 -15.21
C THR A 537 4.77 -9.55 -15.70
N PHE A 538 4.85 -8.77 -16.76
CA PHE A 538 6.09 -8.17 -17.26
C PHE A 538 6.00 -6.65 -17.09
N GLN A 539 7.05 -6.00 -16.59
CA GLN A 539 7.14 -4.54 -16.46
C GLN A 539 8.49 -4.04 -16.92
N ALA A 540 8.48 -2.97 -17.70
CA ALA A 540 9.66 -2.20 -18.06
C ALA A 540 9.47 -0.75 -17.58
N GLU A 541 10.49 -0.16 -16.98
CA GLU A 541 10.49 1.21 -16.48
C GLU A 541 11.81 1.88 -16.82
N ALA A 542 11.75 3.09 -17.33
CA ALA A 542 12.90 3.94 -17.62
C ALA A 542 12.73 5.30 -16.95
N SER A 543 13.73 5.78 -16.23
CA SER A 543 13.75 7.10 -15.59
C SER A 543 15.04 7.83 -15.93
N TYR A 544 14.90 9.07 -16.42
CA TYR A 544 16.05 9.88 -16.82
C TYR A 544 15.90 11.35 -16.39
N PRO A 545 16.89 11.91 -15.70
CA PRO A 545 16.93 13.33 -15.34
C PRO A 545 17.53 14.14 -16.48
N PHE A 546 16.71 14.66 -17.42
CA PHE A 546 17.17 15.35 -18.64
C PHE A 546 18.00 16.60 -18.36
N PHE A 547 17.58 17.42 -17.39
CA PHE A 547 18.32 18.59 -16.92
C PHE A 547 18.07 18.82 -15.43
N LYS A 548 18.78 19.78 -14.82
CA LYS A 548 18.65 20.04 -13.37
C LYS A 548 17.21 20.41 -13.03
N GLY A 549 16.63 19.62 -12.13
CA GLY A 549 15.26 19.78 -11.67
C GLY A 549 14.21 19.08 -12.52
N PHE A 550 14.51 18.54 -13.72
CA PHE A 550 13.54 17.84 -14.57
C PHE A 550 13.85 16.35 -14.68
N THR A 551 12.88 15.52 -14.32
CA THR A 551 12.95 14.06 -14.45
C THR A 551 11.72 13.56 -15.23
N LEU A 552 11.96 12.66 -16.17
CA LEU A 552 10.93 11.93 -16.90
C LEU A 552 11.04 10.45 -16.57
N THR A 553 9.92 9.85 -16.20
CA THR A 553 9.80 8.40 -15.95
C THR A 553 8.71 7.85 -16.87
N ALA A 554 9.04 6.80 -17.60
CA ALA A 554 8.10 6.06 -18.43
C ALA A 554 8.09 4.60 -17.99
N ALA A 555 6.92 4.01 -17.86
CA ALA A 555 6.77 2.60 -17.54
C ALA A 555 5.67 1.94 -18.36
N TYR A 556 5.87 0.68 -18.67
CA TYR A 556 4.89 -0.14 -19.36
C TYR A 556 4.82 -1.53 -18.72
N ARG A 557 3.61 -1.98 -18.42
CA ARG A 557 3.34 -3.28 -17.81
C ARG A 557 2.37 -4.08 -18.68
N LEU A 558 2.68 -5.36 -18.86
CA LEU A 558 1.80 -6.36 -19.45
C LEU A 558 1.37 -7.35 -18.39
N THR A 559 0.11 -7.76 -18.44
CA THR A 559 -0.49 -8.65 -17.44
C THR A 559 -1.39 -9.68 -18.12
N ASP A 560 -1.16 -10.98 -17.87
CA ASP A 560 -2.03 -12.09 -18.27
C ASP A 560 -2.40 -12.90 -17.01
N VAL A 561 -3.66 -12.77 -16.58
CA VAL A 561 -4.19 -13.48 -15.40
C VAL A 561 -5.36 -14.34 -15.86
N LYS A 562 -5.27 -15.64 -15.57
CA LYS A 562 -6.34 -16.59 -15.88
C LYS A 562 -6.70 -17.43 -14.66
N THR A 563 -7.98 -17.71 -14.54
CA THR A 563 -8.55 -18.55 -13.49
C THR A 563 -9.63 -19.45 -14.08
N THR A 564 -9.77 -20.65 -13.56
CA THR A 564 -10.83 -21.58 -13.98
C THR A 564 -12.14 -21.22 -13.28
N TYR A 565 -13.18 -20.92 -14.08
CA TYR A 565 -14.56 -20.66 -13.66
C TYR A 565 -15.44 -21.71 -14.28
N GLY A 566 -16.25 -22.43 -13.49
CA GLY A 566 -17.15 -23.47 -13.99
C GLY A 566 -16.46 -24.53 -14.88
N GLY A 567 -15.18 -24.86 -14.57
CA GLY A 567 -14.39 -25.84 -15.36
C GLY A 567 -13.70 -25.24 -16.59
N VAL A 568 -13.87 -23.95 -16.91
CA VAL A 568 -13.27 -23.30 -18.08
C VAL A 568 -12.23 -22.28 -17.66
N LEU A 569 -11.01 -22.41 -18.18
CA LEU A 569 -9.92 -21.44 -17.95
C LEU A 569 -10.17 -20.16 -18.76
N ARG A 570 -10.36 -19.04 -18.06
CA ARG A 570 -10.68 -17.72 -18.66
C ARG A 570 -9.79 -16.62 -18.09
N GLU A 571 -9.67 -15.50 -18.82
CA GLU A 571 -9.09 -14.27 -18.29
C GLU A 571 -9.87 -13.84 -17.03
N ARG A 572 -9.16 -13.43 -15.97
CA ARG A 572 -9.79 -12.93 -14.75
C ARG A 572 -10.53 -11.62 -15.05
N PRO A 573 -11.79 -11.46 -14.58
CA PRO A 573 -12.53 -10.21 -14.75
C PRO A 573 -11.83 -9.01 -14.07
N PHE A 574 -12.08 -7.81 -14.59
CA PHE A 574 -11.58 -6.54 -14.05
C PHE A 574 -10.05 -6.41 -14.02
N VAL A 575 -9.34 -7.18 -14.83
CA VAL A 575 -7.87 -7.08 -15.00
C VAL A 575 -7.57 -6.52 -16.38
N GLY A 576 -6.94 -5.35 -16.43
CA GLY A 576 -6.45 -4.75 -17.67
C GLY A 576 -5.22 -5.50 -18.20
N ARG A 577 -5.14 -5.70 -19.51
CA ARG A 577 -4.04 -6.43 -20.15
C ARG A 577 -2.71 -5.66 -20.11
N TYR A 578 -2.77 -4.34 -20.04
CA TYR A 578 -1.58 -3.50 -19.96
C TYR A 578 -1.85 -2.23 -19.15
N LYS A 579 -0.78 -1.62 -18.67
CA LYS A 579 -0.76 -0.27 -18.10
C LYS A 579 0.46 0.47 -18.61
N GLY A 580 0.26 1.70 -19.09
CA GLY A 580 1.31 2.65 -19.39
C GLY A 580 1.31 3.77 -18.36
N LEU A 581 2.47 4.25 -17.97
CA LEU A 581 2.65 5.39 -17.09
C LEU A 581 3.72 6.31 -17.65
N LEU A 582 3.42 7.60 -17.74
CA LEU A 582 4.39 8.64 -18.07
C LEU A 582 4.30 9.73 -16.99
N THR A 583 5.39 9.95 -16.25
CA THR A 583 5.45 10.97 -15.21
C THR A 583 6.56 11.94 -15.51
N ALA A 584 6.23 13.24 -15.61
CA ALA A 584 7.17 14.33 -15.76
C ALA A 584 7.13 15.21 -14.51
N SER A 585 8.28 15.49 -13.93
CA SER A 585 8.41 16.35 -12.77
C SER A 585 9.48 17.40 -13.01
N TYR A 586 9.14 18.67 -12.77
CA TYR A 586 10.08 19.77 -12.86
C TYR A 586 10.04 20.62 -11.59
N GLN A 587 11.21 20.78 -10.98
CA GLN A 587 11.41 21.68 -9.84
C GLN A 587 12.35 22.81 -10.27
N THR A 588 11.88 24.06 -10.11
CA THR A 588 12.69 25.23 -10.44
C THR A 588 13.93 25.34 -9.56
N PRO A 589 14.98 26.10 -9.99
CA PRO A 589 16.10 26.43 -9.13
C PRO A 589 15.62 26.98 -7.78
N LEU A 590 16.32 26.63 -6.69
CA LEU A 590 15.96 26.95 -5.31
C LEU A 590 14.68 26.26 -4.80
N GLY A 591 14.05 25.38 -5.58
CA GLY A 591 12.89 24.60 -5.17
C GLY A 591 11.63 25.42 -4.88
N ILE A 592 11.47 26.60 -5.52
CA ILE A 592 10.36 27.51 -5.27
C ILE A 592 9.05 26.98 -5.88
N TRP A 593 9.12 26.46 -7.12
CA TRP A 593 7.99 25.89 -7.83
C TRP A 593 8.27 24.45 -8.23
N GLN A 594 7.25 23.63 -8.17
CA GLN A 594 7.27 22.26 -8.67
C GLN A 594 6.04 22.04 -9.55
N PHE A 595 6.26 21.36 -10.67
CA PHE A 595 5.25 21.01 -11.68
C PHE A 595 5.32 19.51 -11.88
N ASP A 596 4.22 18.82 -11.66
CA ASP A 596 4.10 17.38 -11.80
C ASP A 596 2.97 17.05 -12.79
N VAL A 597 3.26 16.16 -13.71
CA VAL A 597 2.29 15.66 -14.71
C VAL A 597 2.39 14.15 -14.74
N THR A 598 1.26 13.47 -14.64
CA THR A 598 1.18 12.00 -14.72
C THR A 598 0.10 11.61 -15.71
N LEU A 599 0.48 10.93 -16.78
CA LEU A 599 -0.41 10.30 -17.75
C LEU A 599 -0.44 8.79 -17.50
N GLN A 600 -1.65 8.25 -17.32
CA GLN A 600 -1.90 6.82 -17.18
C GLN A 600 -2.68 6.31 -18.39
N LEU A 601 -2.20 5.23 -19.00
CA LEU A 601 -2.87 4.48 -20.06
C LEU A 601 -3.34 3.16 -19.48
N ASN A 602 -4.64 2.99 -19.27
CA ASN A 602 -5.22 1.80 -18.67
C ASN A 602 -5.82 0.91 -19.77
N GLY A 603 -5.30 -0.31 -19.90
CA GLY A 603 -5.74 -1.27 -20.90
C GLY A 603 -7.12 -1.83 -20.60
N GLY A 604 -7.84 -2.20 -21.65
CA GLY A 604 -9.11 -2.89 -21.51
C GLY A 604 -8.96 -4.32 -20.97
N GLY A 605 -10.04 -4.87 -20.44
CA GLY A 605 -10.08 -6.20 -19.87
C GLY A 605 -11.43 -6.89 -20.05
N ARG A 606 -11.58 -8.09 -19.49
CA ARG A 606 -12.81 -8.86 -19.50
C ARG A 606 -13.74 -8.42 -18.34
N LEU A 607 -15.05 -8.47 -18.58
CA LEU A 607 -16.09 -8.41 -17.56
C LEU A 607 -16.66 -9.82 -17.32
N PRO A 608 -17.33 -10.07 -16.18
CA PRO A 608 -18.06 -11.31 -15.94
C PRO A 608 -19.09 -11.59 -17.04
N GLN A 609 -19.52 -12.83 -17.15
CA GLN A 609 -20.54 -13.22 -18.13
C GLN A 609 -21.86 -12.48 -17.86
N SER A 610 -22.43 -11.88 -18.92
CA SER A 610 -23.69 -11.15 -18.86
C SER A 610 -24.88 -12.08 -19.06
N TYR A 611 -26.05 -11.67 -18.55
CA TYR A 611 -27.35 -12.25 -18.94
C TYR A 611 -27.97 -11.46 -20.10
N MET A 612 -28.95 -12.06 -20.75
CA MET A 612 -29.71 -11.42 -21.84
C MET A 612 -30.94 -10.73 -21.30
N LEU A 613 -31.14 -9.47 -21.70
CA LEU A 613 -32.40 -8.73 -21.50
C LEU A 613 -33.47 -9.26 -22.42
N GLU A 614 -34.76 -8.90 -22.17
CA GLU A 614 -35.93 -9.35 -22.97
C GLU A 614 -35.79 -9.06 -24.48
N GLN A 615 -35.03 -8.01 -24.84
CA GLN A 615 -34.80 -7.66 -26.25
C GLN A 615 -33.66 -8.46 -26.90
N GLY A 616 -33.09 -9.45 -26.21
CA GLY A 616 -31.95 -10.25 -26.70
C GLY A 616 -30.61 -9.48 -26.70
N ILE A 617 -30.53 -8.37 -25.98
CA ILE A 617 -29.31 -7.56 -25.79
C ILE A 617 -28.64 -7.98 -24.46
N PRO A 618 -27.32 -8.16 -24.42
CA PRO A 618 -26.64 -8.42 -23.16
C PRO A 618 -26.75 -7.21 -22.22
N ALA A 619 -26.96 -7.45 -20.92
CA ALA A 619 -27.07 -6.41 -19.91
C ALA A 619 -25.79 -5.55 -19.80
N TRP A 620 -24.63 -6.14 -20.09
CA TRP A 620 -23.36 -5.43 -20.23
C TRP A 620 -22.44 -6.12 -21.26
N ASN A 621 -21.45 -5.39 -21.75
CA ASN A 621 -20.46 -5.92 -22.68
C ASN A 621 -19.55 -6.94 -22.01
N SER A 622 -19.07 -7.92 -22.78
CA SER A 622 -18.09 -8.92 -22.29
C SER A 622 -16.71 -8.34 -21.98
N ARG A 623 -16.41 -7.14 -22.49
CA ARG A 623 -15.13 -6.45 -22.29
C ARG A 623 -15.33 -4.95 -22.13
N TYR A 624 -14.49 -4.33 -21.29
CA TYR A 624 -14.38 -2.88 -21.22
C TYR A 624 -13.20 -2.38 -22.06
N LYS A 625 -13.28 -1.15 -22.51
CA LYS A 625 -12.28 -0.50 -23.39
C LYS A 625 -11.16 0.10 -22.56
N ALA A 626 -10.01 0.30 -23.22
CA ALA A 626 -8.92 1.09 -22.66
C ALA A 626 -9.34 2.55 -22.46
N TYR A 627 -8.73 3.21 -21.46
CA TYR A 627 -8.96 4.62 -21.14
C TYR A 627 -7.69 5.30 -20.63
N GLU A 628 -7.70 6.62 -20.65
CA GLU A 628 -6.58 7.46 -20.26
C GLU A 628 -6.98 8.38 -19.10
N GLN A 629 -6.03 8.65 -18.22
CA GLN A 629 -6.17 9.61 -17.13
C GLN A 629 -4.96 10.53 -17.10
N LEU A 630 -5.20 11.82 -17.02
CA LEU A 630 -4.17 12.84 -16.88
C LEU A 630 -4.34 13.54 -15.54
N ASN A 631 -3.28 13.53 -14.73
CA ASN A 631 -3.21 14.25 -13.46
C ASN A 631 -2.11 15.30 -13.52
N VAL A 632 -2.38 16.48 -12.98
CA VAL A 632 -1.45 17.61 -12.97
C VAL A 632 -1.48 18.27 -11.61
N GLN A 633 -0.31 18.61 -11.07
CA GLN A 633 -0.17 19.40 -9.86
C GLN A 633 0.89 20.49 -10.03
N VAL A 634 0.61 21.66 -9.49
CA VAL A 634 1.57 22.76 -9.32
C VAL A 634 1.68 23.08 -7.85
N THR A 635 2.91 23.10 -7.33
CA THR A 635 3.18 23.43 -5.93
C THR A 635 4.12 24.61 -5.84
N ARG A 636 3.77 25.60 -5.02
CA ARG A 636 4.65 26.69 -4.63
C ARG A 636 5.12 26.52 -3.20
N TYR A 637 6.42 26.52 -3.00
CA TYR A 637 7.06 26.40 -1.69
C TYR A 637 7.46 27.76 -1.15
N PHE A 638 7.19 27.98 0.12
CA PHE A 638 7.67 29.06 0.96
C PHE A 638 8.52 28.47 2.09
N ARG A 639 9.02 29.30 2.99
CA ARG A 639 9.91 28.83 4.06
C ARG A 639 9.28 27.74 4.95
N HIS A 640 8.04 27.94 5.38
CA HIS A 640 7.29 27.03 6.25
C HIS A 640 5.95 26.58 5.66
N TRP A 641 5.61 27.08 4.49
CA TRP A 641 4.34 26.80 3.83
C TRP A 641 4.55 26.26 2.43
N SER A 642 3.63 25.47 1.97
CA SER A 642 3.46 25.24 0.52
C SER A 642 1.98 25.26 0.17
N ILE A 643 1.69 25.81 -0.99
CA ILE A 643 0.35 25.81 -1.58
C ILE A 643 0.42 24.94 -2.82
N TYR A 644 -0.52 24.03 -2.95
CA TYR A 644 -0.62 23.19 -4.13
C TYR A 644 -2.01 23.25 -4.72
N VAL A 645 -2.08 23.24 -6.05
CA VAL A 645 -3.31 23.17 -6.82
C VAL A 645 -3.12 22.14 -7.91
N GLY A 646 -4.19 21.44 -8.24
CA GLY A 646 -4.09 20.40 -9.27
C GLY A 646 -5.43 19.92 -9.76
N GLY A 647 -5.35 18.94 -10.62
CA GLY A 647 -6.51 18.24 -11.15
C GLY A 647 -6.20 16.78 -11.43
N GLU A 648 -7.14 15.95 -11.12
CA GLU A 648 -7.12 14.51 -11.37
C GLU A 648 -8.10 14.18 -12.49
N ASN A 649 -7.76 13.16 -13.27
CA ASN A 649 -8.58 12.69 -14.38
C ASN A 649 -9.00 13.83 -15.33
N LEU A 650 -8.07 14.72 -15.69
CA LEU A 650 -8.32 15.88 -16.56
C LEU A 650 -8.77 15.50 -17.98
N THR A 651 -8.60 14.23 -18.38
CA THR A 651 -9.21 13.68 -19.59
C THR A 651 -10.73 13.60 -19.50
N GLY A 652 -11.30 13.69 -18.28
CA GLY A 652 -12.73 13.64 -18.03
C GLY A 652 -13.35 12.28 -18.29
N PHE A 653 -12.54 11.21 -18.42
CA PHE A 653 -13.07 9.88 -18.65
C PHE A 653 -13.85 9.40 -17.43
N LYS A 654 -15.06 8.86 -17.64
CA LYS A 654 -15.83 8.17 -16.61
C LYS A 654 -16.51 6.94 -17.21
N GLN A 655 -16.71 5.91 -16.38
CA GLN A 655 -17.47 4.73 -16.75
C GLN A 655 -18.93 5.13 -16.96
N LYS A 656 -19.50 4.71 -18.11
CA LYS A 656 -20.93 4.84 -18.35
C LYS A 656 -21.67 3.68 -17.70
N ASN A 657 -22.80 3.96 -17.07
CA ASN A 657 -23.68 2.96 -16.42
C ASN A 657 -22.88 2.03 -15.47
N PRO A 658 -22.29 2.59 -14.42
CA PRO A 658 -21.54 1.79 -13.45
C PRO A 658 -22.45 0.87 -12.62
N ILE A 659 -23.73 1.21 -12.50
CA ILE A 659 -24.76 0.46 -11.81
C ILE A 659 -25.74 -0.09 -12.84
N ILE A 660 -25.96 -1.39 -12.82
CA ILE A 660 -26.94 -2.07 -13.64
C ILE A 660 -28.31 -1.99 -12.96
N ASP A 661 -29.35 -1.69 -13.73
CA ASP A 661 -30.75 -1.55 -13.28
C ASP A 661 -30.91 -0.57 -12.09
N ALA A 662 -30.19 0.57 -12.15
CA ALA A 662 -30.21 1.59 -11.10
C ALA A 662 -31.62 2.15 -10.81
N SER A 663 -32.50 2.15 -11.81
CA SER A 663 -33.92 2.56 -11.65
C SER A 663 -34.72 1.61 -10.79
N ASN A 664 -34.32 0.35 -10.63
CA ASN A 664 -35.00 -0.67 -9.84
C ASN A 664 -34.06 -1.41 -8.88
N PRO A 665 -33.52 -0.72 -7.86
CA PRO A 665 -32.48 -1.29 -6.98
C PRO A 665 -33.01 -2.44 -6.09
N TRP A 666 -34.32 -2.62 -6.00
CA TRP A 666 -34.97 -3.72 -5.29
C TRP A 666 -35.26 -4.93 -6.19
N GLY A 667 -35.04 -4.79 -7.51
CA GLY A 667 -35.20 -5.83 -8.50
C GLY A 667 -34.05 -6.85 -8.50
N SER A 668 -34.29 -7.96 -9.21
CA SER A 668 -33.32 -9.07 -9.30
C SER A 668 -32.10 -8.78 -10.15
N ASN A 669 -32.11 -7.67 -10.89
CA ASN A 669 -31.03 -7.30 -11.85
C ASN A 669 -30.10 -6.22 -11.32
N PHE A 670 -30.41 -5.63 -10.17
CA PHE A 670 -29.61 -4.55 -9.61
C PHE A 670 -28.18 -5.01 -9.27
N ASP A 671 -27.18 -4.29 -9.80
CA ASP A 671 -25.78 -4.64 -9.56
C ASP A 671 -24.85 -3.43 -9.65
N SER A 672 -24.19 -3.08 -8.55
CA SER A 672 -23.18 -2.03 -8.47
C SER A 672 -21.74 -2.55 -8.58
N THR A 673 -21.54 -3.88 -8.74
CA THR A 673 -20.21 -4.51 -8.64
C THR A 673 -19.43 -4.57 -9.97
N LEU A 674 -20.01 -4.02 -11.05
CA LEU A 674 -19.42 -4.04 -12.39
C LEU A 674 -18.54 -2.82 -12.68
N THR A 675 -17.77 -2.39 -11.68
CA THR A 675 -16.92 -1.21 -11.77
C THR A 675 -15.52 -1.56 -12.30
N TRP A 676 -15.10 -0.89 -13.36
CA TRP A 676 -13.82 -1.12 -14.04
C TRP A 676 -13.04 0.16 -14.35
N GLY A 677 -13.64 1.33 -14.22
CA GLY A 677 -13.06 2.63 -14.54
C GLY A 677 -13.44 3.70 -13.51
N PRO A 678 -12.96 4.94 -13.71
CA PRO A 678 -13.35 6.08 -12.88
C PRO A 678 -14.87 6.31 -12.90
N MET A 679 -15.43 6.62 -11.73
CA MET A 679 -16.85 6.91 -11.55
C MET A 679 -17.20 8.36 -11.88
N HIS A 680 -16.21 9.26 -11.77
CA HIS A 680 -16.36 10.70 -11.99
C HIS A 680 -15.39 11.20 -13.05
N GLY A 681 -15.70 12.35 -13.64
CA GLY A 681 -14.84 13.06 -14.57
C GLY A 681 -13.67 13.77 -13.86
N ALA A 682 -13.28 14.93 -14.38
CA ALA A 682 -12.19 15.72 -13.82
C ALA A 682 -12.52 16.26 -12.41
N VAL A 683 -11.56 16.15 -11.49
CA VAL A 683 -11.63 16.70 -10.13
C VAL A 683 -10.51 17.71 -9.94
N TYR A 684 -10.85 18.90 -9.49
CA TYR A 684 -9.90 19.97 -9.18
C TYR A 684 -9.74 20.08 -7.66
N TYR A 685 -8.52 20.37 -7.22
CA TYR A 685 -8.24 20.49 -5.79
C TYR A 685 -7.26 21.61 -5.47
N VAL A 686 -7.30 22.03 -4.22
CA VAL A 686 -6.38 22.97 -3.62
C VAL A 686 -6.01 22.49 -2.21
N GLY A 687 -4.77 22.72 -1.81
CA GLY A 687 -4.37 22.47 -0.45
C GLY A 687 -3.23 23.35 0.01
N VAL A 688 -3.07 23.41 1.32
CA VAL A 688 -2.04 24.18 2.00
C VAL A 688 -1.35 23.25 2.99
N ARG A 689 -0.02 23.19 2.93
CA ARG A 689 0.82 22.46 3.90
C ARG A 689 1.63 23.48 4.71
N PHE A 690 1.65 23.27 6.01
CA PHE A 690 2.54 23.95 6.94
C PHE A 690 3.53 22.94 7.50
N ASN A 691 4.82 23.26 7.51
CA ASN A 691 5.86 22.44 8.12
C ASN A 691 6.83 23.35 8.87
N TRP A 692 6.99 23.05 10.14
CA TRP A 692 7.99 23.67 10.98
C TRP A 692 8.87 22.57 11.60
N GLU A 693 10.15 22.71 11.48
CA GLU A 693 11.13 21.82 12.08
C GLU A 693 12.06 22.64 12.97
N ARG A 694 12.40 22.12 14.12
CA ARG A 694 13.38 22.72 15.00
C ARG A 694 14.78 22.55 14.36
N LEU A 695 15.46 23.67 14.08
CA LEU A 695 16.80 23.72 13.51
C LEU A 695 17.88 23.27 14.51
#